data_8aeb39dcbd7d2bd5baf43e0512f8db7a
#
_entry.id   8aeb39dcbd7d2bd5baf43e0512f8db7a
#
_cell.length_a   1.000
_cell.length_b   1.000
_cell.length_c   1.000
_cell.angle_alpha   90.00
_cell.angle_beta   90.00
_cell.angle_gamma   90.00
#
_symmetry.space_group_name_H-M   'P 1'
#
loop_
_entity.id
_entity.type
_entity.pdbx_description
1 polymer ?
#
loop_
_entity_poly.entity_id
_entity_poly.type
_entity_poly.pdbx_seq_one_letter_code
_entity_poly.pdbx_strand_id
1 'polypeptide(L)'
;MIGKTISHYKIIEKLGEGGMGVVYKAQDTKLDRLVALKFLPPHLTSEPVEKERFIHEAKAASALSHTNITTIHEIDEFEGHMFIVMEYCEGRTLKQVIEKETLSIKKVLDIGIQVCEGLAMAHEKGIVHRDIKSDNIMLTPRGQVKIMDFGLAKLKGATKLTKTRSTLGTLAYMSPEQAQGEEVDQRSDIFSFGVVLYELLTGKLPFAGEHQAAVIYSIINEEPQPIARFNNQVSAKLEDMVFKALAKDLEERYQHIDDLLADLRHEKKSLEYVKTGQIPKEAIAPKPRRKVLPIVIPASIVFILVLLFLILKPFKFEIGPEKGAVAKENSLAIMYFENLVDTEDKQKLGEIVTNLLITGLSESQYLKVVSSQRLYDILKLLGKEGQKRIDKNIATQVATKAGAKWMLLGSILQVKPRIEITTQLVDVGTGEIKTSQRIAGEKEQDVFSLVDKLTVEIKKGFSLPVSAQQEKEPSVANVTTHSQEAYRYYLEGMDYDNKYYFTEAEKSYEKALEFDSTFAMAYCRLAQLKEGEERKRLTAKAVKYSDKASQKERYYIKGWEAYVSGNYREDIKELQKVIERYPDEKEAFYLLGVIYAYYLHELEEGVHYLNQAIQIDPLYKLAYNMLSYAYNEMGDFEKSLWAINKYIELALDEPNPYDTRADLYAWNGKLDQAIDSYKKALEIKPDFYMSRYKLGDMYLFKKEYSQAESCFETLSSSSEKLWRSIGRLYMVLIPLYQGKFEDALKVLDDAIAGDRMEQVEGEMNAYKHLMKANIYEEQKKMALALKEAEVGIEILKKVTPDDPVNMRDYYTNLLAKSGKIAEADEIARALKKDIEEKNPTLMYSYWWTLSGIEEVKGDTNMALSYLERAYKESPTPSFDLRCDLAEIYLNKGRLDEAVAQLEKALSRYDDDRVWSSNAVKAYYLLGLAYEKSGWNKKAIEKYEEFLDIWKNADPGIPEVADAKERLTKLKK
;
A
#
# COMPACT_ATOMS: atom_id res chain seq x y z
N MET A 1 -10.89 -12.87 43.59
CA MET A 1 -12.14 -12.14 43.67
C MET A 1 -13.31 -12.97 44.21
N ILE A 2 -13.32 -14.30 44.06
CA ILE A 2 -14.42 -15.16 44.53
C ILE A 2 -14.66 -14.96 46.05
N GLY A 3 -15.89 -14.79 46.44
CA GLY A 3 -16.34 -14.50 47.82
C GLY A 3 -16.30 -13.03 48.23
N LYS A 4 -15.69 -12.12 47.43
CA LYS A 4 -15.72 -10.66 47.68
C LYS A 4 -17.04 -10.05 47.24
N THR A 5 -17.44 -8.97 47.91
CA THR A 5 -18.58 -8.13 47.48
C THR A 5 -18.05 -6.86 46.87
N ILE A 6 -18.49 -6.59 45.65
CA ILE A 6 -18.13 -5.41 44.86
C ILE A 6 -19.38 -4.58 44.70
N SER A 7 -19.42 -3.36 45.27
CA SER A 7 -20.65 -2.58 45.43
C SER A 7 -21.69 -3.44 46.18
N HIS A 8 -22.75 -3.89 45.53
CA HIS A 8 -23.75 -4.80 46.14
C HIS A 8 -23.81 -6.16 45.43
N TYR A 9 -22.78 -6.52 44.67
CA TYR A 9 -22.68 -7.77 43.94
C TYR A 9 -21.70 -8.72 44.66
N LYS A 10 -22.18 -9.81 45.16
CA LYS A 10 -21.35 -10.86 45.83
C LYS A 10 -20.88 -11.85 44.75
N ILE A 11 -19.58 -11.92 44.49
CA ILE A 11 -18.97 -12.80 43.51
C ILE A 11 -19.06 -14.27 43.99
N ILE A 12 -19.67 -15.12 43.15
CA ILE A 12 -19.88 -16.54 43.42
C ILE A 12 -18.79 -17.40 42.79
N GLU A 13 -18.60 -17.23 41.44
CA GLU A 13 -17.66 -18.05 40.67
C GLU A 13 -17.12 -17.29 39.47
N LYS A 14 -15.99 -17.75 38.91
CA LYS A 14 -15.43 -17.22 37.66
C LYS A 14 -16.02 -17.99 36.48
N LEU A 15 -16.65 -17.30 35.58
CA LEU A 15 -17.26 -17.87 34.36
C LEU A 15 -16.26 -18.00 33.19
N GLY A 16 -15.34 -17.02 33.07
CA GLY A 16 -14.37 -17.04 31.98
C GLY A 16 -13.37 -15.89 32.08
N GLU A 17 -12.27 -16.01 31.32
CA GLU A 17 -11.24 -15.01 31.17
C GLU A 17 -10.77 -14.99 29.73
N GLY A 18 -10.62 -13.79 29.13
CA GLY A 18 -10.15 -13.63 27.77
C GLY A 18 -9.53 -12.25 27.54
N GLY A 19 -9.19 -11.93 26.30
CA GLY A 19 -8.57 -10.66 25.93
C GLY A 19 -9.40 -9.41 26.26
N MET A 20 -10.71 -9.57 26.46
CA MET A 20 -11.69 -8.51 26.79
C MET A 20 -12.04 -8.45 28.29
N GLY A 21 -11.30 -9.15 29.14
CA GLY A 21 -11.49 -9.12 30.59
C GLY A 21 -11.89 -10.45 31.22
N VAL A 22 -12.30 -10.37 32.48
CA VAL A 22 -12.70 -11.50 33.31
C VAL A 22 -14.17 -11.41 33.66
N VAL A 23 -14.92 -12.49 33.43
CA VAL A 23 -16.36 -12.55 33.71
C VAL A 23 -16.59 -13.41 34.96
N TYR A 24 -17.37 -12.90 35.91
CA TYR A 24 -17.77 -13.58 37.11
C TYR A 24 -19.29 -13.69 37.20
N LYS A 25 -19.79 -14.79 37.75
CA LYS A 25 -21.16 -14.91 38.22
C LYS A 25 -21.24 -14.31 39.64
N ALA A 26 -22.25 -13.49 39.87
CA ALA A 26 -22.46 -12.82 41.13
C ALA A 26 -23.94 -12.79 41.51
N GLN A 27 -24.21 -12.65 42.84
CA GLN A 27 -25.51 -12.39 43.41
C GLN A 27 -25.71 -10.89 43.58
N ASP A 28 -26.65 -10.27 42.92
CA ASP A 28 -27.14 -8.94 43.21
C ASP A 28 -27.92 -9.00 44.55
N THR A 29 -27.28 -8.50 45.60
CA THR A 29 -27.85 -8.60 46.97
C THR A 29 -29.01 -7.62 47.25
N LYS A 30 -29.25 -6.64 46.36
CA LYS A 30 -30.36 -5.69 46.43
C LYS A 30 -31.62 -6.25 45.77
N LEU A 31 -31.47 -6.90 44.63
CA LEU A 31 -32.56 -7.39 43.82
C LEU A 31 -32.74 -8.93 43.88
N ASP A 32 -31.89 -9.60 44.65
CA ASP A 32 -31.86 -11.05 44.87
C ASP A 32 -31.89 -11.87 43.58
N ARG A 33 -31.05 -11.51 42.62
CA ARG A 33 -30.93 -12.17 41.32
C ARG A 33 -29.48 -12.48 40.99
N LEU A 34 -29.28 -13.48 40.12
CA LEU A 34 -27.97 -13.78 39.53
C LEU A 34 -27.64 -12.84 38.37
N VAL A 35 -26.44 -12.34 38.32
CA VAL A 35 -25.90 -11.46 37.27
C VAL A 35 -24.52 -11.94 36.84
N ALA A 36 -24.08 -11.51 35.65
CA ALA A 36 -22.71 -11.66 35.20
C ALA A 36 -21.99 -10.32 35.30
N LEU A 37 -20.83 -10.30 35.97
CA LEU A 37 -19.97 -9.13 36.07
C LEU A 37 -18.74 -9.30 35.18
N LYS A 38 -18.61 -8.45 34.17
CA LYS A 38 -17.45 -8.43 33.27
C LYS A 38 -16.52 -7.28 33.63
N PHE A 39 -15.34 -7.60 34.16
CA PHE A 39 -14.28 -6.64 34.46
C PHE A 39 -13.45 -6.36 33.21
N LEU A 40 -13.28 -5.08 32.93
CA LEU A 40 -12.52 -4.64 31.77
C LEU A 40 -11.02 -4.62 32.08
N PRO A 41 -10.17 -4.94 31.10
CA PRO A 41 -8.73 -4.80 31.24
C PRO A 41 -8.33 -3.32 31.40
N PRO A 42 -7.34 -2.99 32.25
CA PRO A 42 -6.93 -1.60 32.51
C PRO A 42 -6.55 -0.81 31.26
N HIS A 43 -5.99 -1.47 30.24
CA HIS A 43 -5.57 -0.82 28.99
C HIS A 43 -6.74 -0.30 28.15
N LEU A 44 -7.98 -0.73 28.37
CA LEU A 44 -9.19 -0.21 27.67
C LEU A 44 -9.81 0.98 28.40
N THR A 45 -9.34 1.31 29.59
CA THR A 45 -9.93 2.35 30.45
C THR A 45 -8.90 3.38 30.93
N SER A 46 -7.63 3.25 30.50
CA SER A 46 -6.53 4.11 30.92
C SER A 46 -6.57 5.51 30.31
N GLU A 47 -7.12 5.66 29.10
CA GLU A 47 -7.24 6.97 28.43
C GLU A 47 -8.64 7.55 28.60
N PRO A 48 -8.77 8.83 29.03
CA PRO A 48 -10.09 9.44 29.30
C PRO A 48 -11.04 9.41 28.09
N VAL A 49 -10.51 9.63 26.89
CA VAL A 49 -11.30 9.65 25.65
C VAL A 49 -11.83 8.25 25.31
N GLU A 50 -11.03 7.21 25.50
CA GLU A 50 -11.43 5.82 25.27
C GLU A 50 -12.47 5.37 26.31
N LYS A 51 -12.28 5.78 27.56
CA LYS A 51 -13.24 5.53 28.66
C LYS A 51 -14.60 6.15 28.39
N GLU A 52 -14.66 7.43 27.97
CA GLU A 52 -15.92 8.10 27.63
C GLU A 52 -16.63 7.44 26.44
N ARG A 53 -15.89 7.10 25.40
CA ARG A 53 -16.43 6.42 24.21
C ARG A 53 -17.00 5.06 24.58
N PHE A 54 -16.28 4.27 25.37
CA PHE A 54 -16.76 2.98 25.86
C PHE A 54 -18.07 3.12 26.66
N ILE A 55 -18.16 4.09 27.59
CA ILE A 55 -19.38 4.37 28.35
C ILE A 55 -20.52 4.74 27.39
N HIS A 56 -20.27 5.51 26.34
CA HIS A 56 -21.28 5.88 25.36
C HIS A 56 -21.80 4.67 24.57
N GLU A 57 -20.93 3.80 24.08
CA GLU A 57 -21.30 2.57 23.36
C GLU A 57 -22.04 1.58 24.26
N ALA A 58 -21.58 1.42 25.50
CA ALA A 58 -22.27 0.56 26.47
C ALA A 58 -23.65 1.09 26.85
N LYS A 59 -23.82 2.42 26.95
CA LYS A 59 -25.14 3.06 27.13
C LYS A 59 -26.06 2.80 25.94
N ALA A 60 -25.55 2.88 24.69
CA ALA A 60 -26.34 2.57 23.52
C ALA A 60 -26.79 1.10 23.53
N ALA A 61 -25.87 0.16 23.82
CA ALA A 61 -26.19 -1.26 23.93
C ALA A 61 -27.18 -1.58 25.07
N SER A 62 -27.14 -0.82 26.20
CA SER A 62 -28.09 -0.99 27.31
C SER A 62 -29.53 -0.64 26.96
N ALA A 63 -29.74 0.16 25.91
CA ALA A 63 -31.09 0.49 25.40
C ALA A 63 -31.72 -0.64 24.58
N LEU A 64 -30.96 -1.71 24.27
CA LEU A 64 -31.51 -2.87 23.58
C LEU A 64 -32.26 -3.78 24.56
N SER A 65 -33.57 -3.96 24.31
CA SER A 65 -34.41 -4.88 25.06
C SER A 65 -35.09 -5.87 24.12
N HIS A 66 -34.51 -7.10 24.03
CA HIS A 66 -35.02 -8.14 23.17
C HIS A 66 -34.76 -9.52 23.76
N THR A 67 -35.63 -10.49 23.50
CA THR A 67 -35.55 -11.85 24.06
C THR A 67 -34.26 -12.58 23.65
N ASN A 68 -33.69 -12.25 22.51
CA ASN A 68 -32.46 -12.86 21.98
C ASN A 68 -31.22 -11.99 22.18
N ILE A 69 -31.27 -10.93 22.98
CA ILE A 69 -30.13 -10.09 23.35
C ILE A 69 -29.95 -10.15 24.87
N THR A 70 -28.70 -10.23 25.34
CA THR A 70 -28.37 -10.16 26.74
C THR A 70 -28.51 -8.74 27.26
N THR A 71 -29.29 -8.52 28.30
CA THR A 71 -29.56 -7.21 28.88
C THR A 71 -28.38 -6.71 29.70
N ILE A 72 -27.90 -5.47 29.43
CA ILE A 72 -26.96 -4.76 30.28
C ILE A 72 -27.74 -4.04 31.37
N HIS A 73 -27.42 -4.31 32.65
CA HIS A 73 -28.12 -3.74 33.80
C HIS A 73 -27.48 -2.49 34.34
N GLU A 74 -26.13 -2.48 34.40
CA GLU A 74 -25.38 -1.40 35.01
C GLU A 74 -23.95 -1.37 34.48
N ILE A 75 -23.34 -0.16 34.52
CA ILE A 75 -21.91 0.06 34.26
C ILE A 75 -21.40 0.84 35.45
N ASP A 76 -20.42 0.31 36.17
CA ASP A 76 -19.88 0.93 37.37
C ASP A 76 -18.35 0.74 37.48
N GLU A 77 -17.75 1.41 38.44
CA GLU A 77 -16.31 1.38 38.70
C GLU A 77 -16.05 1.04 40.16
N PHE A 78 -15.13 0.11 40.43
CA PHE A 78 -14.72 -0.27 41.76
C PHE A 78 -13.19 -0.38 41.85
N GLU A 79 -12.58 0.33 42.79
CA GLU A 79 -11.12 0.38 42.96
C GLU A 79 -10.34 0.71 41.68
N GLY A 80 -10.85 1.60 40.82
CA GLY A 80 -10.22 1.98 39.58
C GLY A 80 -10.41 0.97 38.43
N HIS A 81 -11.21 -0.08 38.65
CA HIS A 81 -11.56 -1.06 37.61
C HIS A 81 -13.01 -0.91 37.19
N MET A 82 -13.24 -0.63 35.90
CA MET A 82 -14.58 -0.61 35.33
C MET A 82 -15.11 -2.02 35.14
N PHE A 83 -16.41 -2.20 35.41
CA PHE A 83 -17.11 -3.44 35.15
C PHE A 83 -18.52 -3.20 34.62
N ILE A 84 -19.02 -4.18 33.88
CA ILE A 84 -20.38 -4.19 33.35
C ILE A 84 -21.15 -5.29 34.07
N VAL A 85 -22.36 -4.94 34.49
CA VAL A 85 -23.31 -5.89 35.07
C VAL A 85 -24.35 -6.24 34.00
N MET A 86 -24.47 -7.52 33.71
CA MET A 86 -25.38 -7.99 32.66
C MET A 86 -26.19 -9.23 33.14
N GLU A 87 -27.24 -9.50 32.41
CA GLU A 87 -28.08 -10.71 32.60
C GLU A 87 -27.17 -11.97 32.66
N TYR A 88 -27.32 -12.77 33.69
CA TYR A 88 -26.71 -14.11 33.73
C TYR A 88 -27.52 -15.09 32.90
N CYS A 89 -26.94 -15.54 31.81
CA CYS A 89 -27.55 -16.53 30.92
C CYS A 89 -27.06 -17.94 31.28
N GLU A 90 -27.96 -18.80 31.73
CA GLU A 90 -27.65 -20.20 31.93
C GLU A 90 -27.69 -20.95 30.57
N GLY A 91 -26.59 -21.63 30.19
CA GLY A 91 -26.53 -22.31 28.90
C GLY A 91 -25.09 -22.62 28.47
N ARG A 92 -24.95 -22.92 27.18
CA ARG A 92 -23.65 -23.17 26.52
C ARG A 92 -23.48 -22.23 25.34
N THR A 93 -22.24 -21.79 25.06
CA THR A 93 -21.97 -21.03 23.82
C THR A 93 -22.16 -21.94 22.61
N LEU A 94 -22.47 -21.35 21.44
CA LEU A 94 -22.60 -22.13 20.20
C LEU A 94 -21.33 -22.91 19.87
N LYS A 95 -20.18 -22.36 20.18
CA LYS A 95 -18.90 -23.05 20.05
C LYS A 95 -18.85 -24.35 20.87
N GLN A 96 -19.23 -24.28 22.14
CA GLN A 96 -19.30 -25.46 23.02
C GLN A 96 -20.34 -26.49 22.52
N VAL A 97 -21.40 -26.03 21.83
CA VAL A 97 -22.40 -26.91 21.23
C VAL A 97 -21.81 -27.60 20.00
N ILE A 98 -21.17 -26.84 19.09
CA ILE A 98 -20.56 -27.36 17.85
C ILE A 98 -19.46 -28.40 18.16
N GLU A 99 -18.65 -28.14 19.20
CA GLU A 99 -17.57 -29.03 19.60
C GLU A 99 -18.09 -30.39 20.17
N LYS A 100 -19.31 -30.42 20.70
CA LYS A 100 -19.82 -31.60 21.40
C LYS A 100 -20.87 -32.37 20.62
N GLU A 101 -21.59 -31.75 19.70
CA GLU A 101 -22.69 -32.35 19.00
C GLU A 101 -22.90 -31.81 17.58
N THR A 102 -23.31 -32.69 16.67
CA THR A 102 -23.74 -32.27 15.33
C THR A 102 -25.22 -31.90 15.37
N LEU A 103 -25.52 -30.66 14.97
CA LEU A 103 -26.89 -30.16 15.00
C LEU A 103 -27.70 -30.63 13.78
N SER A 104 -28.97 -30.91 13.96
CA SER A 104 -29.89 -31.13 12.83
C SER A 104 -30.15 -29.80 12.11
N ILE A 105 -30.40 -29.86 10.77
CA ILE A 105 -30.66 -28.66 9.95
C ILE A 105 -31.83 -27.84 10.55
N LYS A 106 -32.88 -28.51 11.05
CA LYS A 106 -34.00 -27.83 11.73
C LYS A 106 -33.52 -27.00 12.92
N LYS A 107 -32.60 -27.56 13.73
CA LYS A 107 -32.07 -26.87 14.91
C LYS A 107 -31.20 -25.70 14.50
N VAL A 108 -30.42 -25.85 13.43
CA VAL A 108 -29.59 -24.75 12.88
C VAL A 108 -30.48 -23.60 12.38
N LEU A 109 -31.56 -23.92 11.66
CA LEU A 109 -32.53 -22.92 11.22
C LEU A 109 -33.25 -22.24 12.40
N ASP A 110 -33.62 -23.00 13.46
CA ASP A 110 -34.22 -22.42 14.67
C ASP A 110 -33.28 -21.44 15.38
N ILE A 111 -31.99 -21.78 15.45
CA ILE A 111 -30.94 -20.89 16.01
C ILE A 111 -30.74 -19.69 15.09
N GLY A 112 -30.61 -19.91 13.78
CA GLY A 112 -30.36 -18.86 12.80
C GLY A 112 -31.47 -17.80 12.79
N ILE A 113 -32.73 -18.23 12.84
CA ILE A 113 -33.88 -17.32 12.92
C ILE A 113 -33.80 -16.42 14.17
N GLN A 114 -33.50 -17.02 15.34
CA GLN A 114 -33.42 -16.26 16.59
C GLN A 114 -32.25 -15.27 16.62
N VAL A 115 -31.10 -15.61 16.01
CA VAL A 115 -29.96 -14.68 15.87
C VAL A 115 -30.34 -13.52 14.97
N CYS A 116 -30.98 -13.79 13.82
CA CYS A 116 -31.46 -12.74 12.92
C CYS A 116 -32.45 -11.79 13.61
N GLU A 117 -33.40 -12.33 14.41
CA GLU A 117 -34.36 -11.52 15.17
C GLU A 117 -33.67 -10.58 16.16
N GLY A 118 -32.60 -11.06 16.85
CA GLY A 118 -31.81 -10.24 17.74
C GLY A 118 -31.00 -9.15 17.01
N LEU A 119 -30.35 -9.52 15.89
CA LEU A 119 -29.58 -8.56 15.08
C LEU A 119 -30.49 -7.52 14.42
N ALA A 120 -31.67 -7.89 13.92
CA ALA A 120 -32.64 -6.98 13.33
C ALA A 120 -33.03 -5.85 14.31
N MET A 121 -33.32 -6.19 15.58
CA MET A 121 -33.60 -5.20 16.62
C MET A 121 -32.42 -4.25 16.89
N ALA A 122 -31.18 -4.74 16.85
CA ALA A 122 -30.01 -3.91 17.05
C ALA A 122 -29.78 -2.97 15.85
N HIS A 123 -29.88 -3.50 14.62
CA HIS A 123 -29.70 -2.74 13.38
C HIS A 123 -30.78 -1.66 13.21
N GLU A 124 -32.02 -1.93 13.60
CA GLU A 124 -33.11 -0.93 13.63
C GLU A 124 -32.78 0.27 14.52
N LYS A 125 -32.02 0.06 15.60
CA LYS A 125 -31.51 1.10 16.49
C LYS A 125 -30.19 1.72 16.03
N GLY A 126 -29.69 1.37 14.86
CA GLY A 126 -28.39 1.83 14.33
C GLY A 126 -27.19 1.24 15.06
N ILE A 127 -27.35 0.13 15.79
CA ILE A 127 -26.28 -0.52 16.56
C ILE A 127 -25.80 -1.74 15.79
N VAL A 128 -24.50 -1.73 15.43
CA VAL A 128 -23.81 -2.84 14.78
C VAL A 128 -23.00 -3.60 15.83
N HIS A 129 -23.09 -4.94 15.85
CA HIS A 129 -22.46 -5.78 16.87
C HIS A 129 -20.94 -5.85 16.71
N ARG A 130 -20.41 -5.97 15.49
CA ARG A 130 -18.99 -5.98 15.08
C ARG A 130 -18.13 -7.15 15.58
N ASP A 131 -18.66 -8.05 16.40
CA ASP A 131 -17.94 -9.23 16.93
C ASP A 131 -18.85 -10.44 17.05
N ILE A 132 -19.67 -10.70 16.04
CA ILE A 132 -20.52 -11.91 15.95
C ILE A 132 -19.62 -13.12 15.73
N LYS A 133 -19.72 -14.09 16.65
CA LYS A 133 -19.01 -15.38 16.60
C LYS A 133 -19.70 -16.41 17.48
N SER A 134 -19.37 -17.67 17.30
CA SER A 134 -19.98 -18.78 18.06
C SER A 134 -19.72 -18.70 19.57
N ASP A 135 -18.65 -18.04 20.01
CA ASP A 135 -18.35 -17.76 21.43
C ASP A 135 -19.30 -16.70 22.03
N ASN A 136 -19.82 -15.76 21.24
CA ASN A 136 -20.66 -14.65 21.72
C ASN A 136 -22.17 -14.93 21.57
N ILE A 137 -22.56 -16.14 21.25
CA ILE A 137 -23.95 -16.55 21.14
C ILE A 137 -24.18 -17.75 22.07
N MET A 138 -25.07 -17.59 23.05
CA MET A 138 -25.44 -18.65 23.99
C MET A 138 -26.75 -19.32 23.58
N LEU A 139 -26.82 -20.63 23.81
CA LEU A 139 -28.02 -21.43 23.70
C LEU A 139 -28.43 -21.91 25.10
N THR A 140 -29.59 -21.48 25.57
CA THR A 140 -30.13 -21.91 26.87
C THR A 140 -30.65 -23.34 26.82
N PRO A 141 -30.84 -24.04 27.96
CA PRO A 141 -31.41 -25.37 27.99
C PRO A 141 -32.82 -25.47 27.39
N ARG A 142 -33.53 -24.35 27.33
CA ARG A 142 -34.88 -24.27 26.71
C ARG A 142 -34.83 -24.01 25.21
N GLY A 143 -33.63 -23.93 24.60
CA GLY A 143 -33.44 -23.69 23.16
C GLY A 143 -33.57 -22.22 22.74
N GLN A 144 -33.55 -21.30 23.69
CA GLN A 144 -33.54 -19.86 23.42
C GLN A 144 -32.10 -19.40 23.15
N VAL A 145 -31.92 -18.56 22.13
CA VAL A 145 -30.63 -17.92 21.80
C VAL A 145 -30.49 -16.58 22.54
N LYS A 146 -29.30 -16.30 23.02
CA LYS A 146 -28.92 -15.02 23.60
C LYS A 146 -27.62 -14.52 22.96
N ILE A 147 -27.66 -13.36 22.29
CA ILE A 147 -26.48 -12.67 21.74
C ILE A 147 -25.86 -11.84 22.87
N MET A 148 -24.55 -12.02 23.08
CA MET A 148 -23.78 -11.36 24.14
C MET A 148 -22.74 -10.40 23.56
N ASP A 149 -22.24 -9.52 24.37
CA ASP A 149 -21.06 -8.69 24.11
C ASP A 149 -21.15 -7.81 22.85
N PHE A 150 -22.29 -7.06 22.69
CA PHE A 150 -22.41 -6.04 21.65
C PHE A 150 -21.24 -5.05 21.70
N GLY A 151 -20.42 -5.06 20.66
CA GLY A 151 -19.47 -4.06 20.20
C GLY A 151 -18.55 -3.31 21.19
N LEU A 152 -18.58 -3.65 22.47
CA LEU A 152 -17.94 -2.93 23.58
C LEU A 152 -16.40 -2.84 23.53
N ALA A 153 -15.75 -3.45 22.54
CA ALA A 153 -14.29 -3.57 22.53
C ALA A 153 -13.60 -3.23 21.21
N LYS A 154 -14.33 -2.90 20.13
CA LYS A 154 -13.71 -2.49 18.86
C LYS A 154 -13.99 -1.01 18.56
N LEU A 155 -13.26 -0.15 19.24
CA LEU A 155 -13.21 1.28 19.02
C LEU A 155 -12.81 1.60 17.56
N LYS A 156 -13.56 2.50 16.88
CA LYS A 156 -13.10 3.14 15.64
C LYS A 156 -11.73 3.75 15.89
N GLY A 157 -10.68 3.22 15.24
CA GLY A 157 -9.32 3.75 15.32
C GLY A 157 -8.30 2.90 16.06
N ALA A 158 -8.64 1.75 16.62
CA ALA A 158 -7.66 0.84 17.21
C ALA A 158 -7.03 -0.08 16.16
N THR A 159 -6.21 0.47 15.28
CA THR A 159 -5.15 -0.24 14.54
C THR A 159 -4.05 -0.72 15.50
N LYS A 160 -4.42 -1.47 16.56
CA LYS A 160 -3.50 -2.21 17.41
C LYS A 160 -3.90 -3.68 17.44
N LEU A 161 -4.00 -4.30 16.28
CA LEU A 161 -4.09 -5.76 16.15
C LEU A 161 -2.81 -6.50 16.58
N THR A 162 -1.79 -5.80 17.06
CA THR A 162 -0.44 -6.36 17.20
C THR A 162 0.06 -6.60 18.64
N LYS A 163 -0.72 -6.36 19.70
CA LYS A 163 -0.21 -6.62 21.06
C LYS A 163 -1.13 -7.30 22.06
N THR A 164 -2.36 -7.64 21.71
CA THR A 164 -3.18 -8.48 22.60
C THR A 164 -3.36 -9.83 21.92
N ARG A 165 -3.09 -10.92 22.62
CA ARG A 165 -3.27 -12.32 22.20
C ARG A 165 -4.72 -12.57 21.76
N SER A 166 -5.11 -12.08 20.56
CA SER A 166 -6.30 -12.55 19.89
C SER A 166 -5.98 -13.96 19.40
N THR A 167 -6.64 -14.95 19.98
CA THR A 167 -6.55 -16.34 19.53
C THR A 167 -6.96 -16.40 18.06
N LEU A 168 -6.26 -17.19 17.26
CA LEU A 168 -6.48 -17.42 15.81
C LEU A 168 -7.97 -17.60 15.46
N GLY A 169 -8.76 -18.19 16.38
CA GLY A 169 -10.17 -18.45 16.21
C GLY A 169 -11.07 -17.20 16.15
N THR A 170 -10.71 -16.08 16.77
CA THR A 170 -11.54 -14.86 16.76
C THR A 170 -11.47 -14.12 15.42
N LEU A 171 -10.33 -14.20 14.70
CA LEU A 171 -10.16 -13.55 13.41
C LEU A 171 -11.01 -14.17 12.31
N ALA A 172 -11.29 -15.47 12.38
CA ALA A 172 -12.00 -16.21 11.35
C ALA A 172 -13.47 -15.81 11.13
N TYR A 173 -14.05 -15.00 12.04
CA TYR A 173 -15.42 -14.49 11.92
C TYR A 173 -15.48 -13.04 11.42
N MET A 174 -14.34 -12.37 11.20
CA MET A 174 -14.33 -11.01 10.67
C MET A 174 -14.87 -10.95 9.26
N SER A 175 -15.58 -9.87 8.95
CA SER A 175 -15.97 -9.58 7.57
C SER A 175 -14.77 -9.06 6.75
N PRO A 176 -14.82 -9.12 5.41
CA PRO A 176 -13.79 -8.57 4.55
C PRO A 176 -13.45 -7.11 4.87
N GLU A 177 -14.47 -6.27 5.03
CA GLU A 177 -14.31 -4.85 5.38
C GLU A 177 -13.71 -4.64 6.78
N GLN A 178 -14.01 -5.50 7.76
CA GLN A 178 -13.34 -5.47 9.06
C GLN A 178 -11.88 -5.89 8.96
N ALA A 179 -11.60 -6.93 8.17
CA ALA A 179 -10.25 -7.43 7.94
C ALA A 179 -9.39 -6.42 7.17
N GLN A 180 -10.01 -5.59 6.34
CA GLN A 180 -9.39 -4.50 5.56
C GLN A 180 -9.31 -3.20 6.35
N GLY A 181 -10.01 -3.08 7.50
CA GLY A 181 -10.07 -1.85 8.29
C GLY A 181 -10.97 -0.77 7.70
N GLU A 182 -11.89 -1.15 6.82
CA GLU A 182 -12.86 -0.28 6.17
C GLU A 182 -14.02 0.12 7.09
N GLU A 183 -14.92 1.00 6.61
CA GLU A 183 -16.14 1.33 7.36
C GLU A 183 -17.04 0.11 7.51
N VAL A 184 -17.44 -0.12 8.75
CA VAL A 184 -18.22 -1.30 9.16
C VAL A 184 -19.66 -0.89 9.39
N ASP A 185 -20.58 -1.43 8.59
CA ASP A 185 -22.00 -1.28 8.75
C ASP A 185 -22.69 -2.62 9.16
N GLN A 186 -24.01 -2.65 9.13
CA GLN A 186 -24.83 -3.83 9.50
C GLN A 186 -24.52 -5.07 8.63
N ARG A 187 -24.01 -4.90 7.42
CA ARG A 187 -23.65 -6.00 6.49
C ARG A 187 -22.45 -6.81 6.98
N SER A 188 -21.61 -6.21 7.83
CA SER A 188 -20.51 -6.92 8.50
C SER A 188 -21.02 -7.96 9.50
N ASP A 189 -22.06 -7.65 10.26
CA ASP A 189 -22.70 -8.63 11.17
C ASP A 189 -23.35 -9.77 10.38
N ILE A 190 -23.90 -9.48 9.18
CA ILE A 190 -24.48 -10.49 8.29
C ILE A 190 -23.39 -11.46 7.81
N PHE A 191 -22.23 -10.95 7.41
CA PHE A 191 -21.10 -11.80 7.02
C PHE A 191 -20.62 -12.68 8.18
N SER A 192 -20.35 -12.07 9.34
CA SER A 192 -19.91 -12.81 10.54
C SER A 192 -20.93 -13.86 10.96
N PHE A 193 -22.22 -13.57 10.81
CA PHE A 193 -23.27 -14.55 11.05
C PHE A 193 -23.33 -15.64 9.96
N GLY A 194 -23.03 -15.33 8.71
CA GLY A 194 -22.80 -16.30 7.64
C GLY A 194 -21.71 -17.31 8.01
N VAL A 195 -20.60 -16.84 8.62
CA VAL A 195 -19.53 -17.71 9.14
C VAL A 195 -20.06 -18.65 10.23
N VAL A 196 -20.87 -18.13 11.17
CA VAL A 196 -21.48 -18.94 12.22
C VAL A 196 -22.45 -19.98 11.64
N LEU A 197 -23.27 -19.63 10.66
CA LEU A 197 -24.16 -20.56 9.98
C LEU A 197 -23.39 -21.68 9.26
N TYR A 198 -22.33 -21.33 8.56
CA TYR A 198 -21.45 -22.31 7.91
C TYR A 198 -20.84 -23.26 8.94
N GLU A 199 -20.34 -22.72 10.06
CA GLU A 199 -19.77 -23.52 11.15
C GLU A 199 -20.80 -24.46 11.80
N LEU A 200 -22.04 -23.97 12.03
CA LEU A 200 -23.15 -24.79 12.55
C LEU A 200 -23.56 -25.96 11.62
N LEU A 201 -23.47 -25.74 10.30
CA LEU A 201 -23.84 -26.74 9.29
C LEU A 201 -22.74 -27.77 9.00
N THR A 202 -21.46 -27.38 9.14
CA THR A 202 -20.30 -28.17 8.73
C THR A 202 -19.41 -28.66 9.87
N GLY A 203 -19.49 -28.02 11.04
CA GLY A 203 -18.53 -28.18 12.14
C GLY A 203 -17.14 -27.55 11.86
N LYS A 204 -17.01 -26.77 10.78
CA LYS A 204 -15.76 -26.16 10.34
C LYS A 204 -15.96 -24.68 10.02
N LEU A 205 -14.88 -23.90 10.17
CA LEU A 205 -14.87 -22.52 9.72
C LEU A 205 -14.73 -22.44 8.19
N PRO A 206 -15.42 -21.53 7.50
CA PRO A 206 -15.31 -21.37 6.04
C PRO A 206 -13.95 -20.84 5.61
N PHE A 207 -13.33 -20.02 6.46
CA PHE A 207 -12.04 -19.38 6.23
C PHE A 207 -11.08 -19.81 7.33
N ALA A 208 -9.98 -20.43 6.95
CA ALA A 208 -9.00 -20.97 7.89
C ALA A 208 -7.58 -20.76 7.36
N GLY A 209 -6.61 -20.69 8.27
CA GLY A 209 -5.20 -20.56 7.93
C GLY A 209 -4.33 -20.85 9.13
N GLU A 210 -3.09 -21.24 8.89
CA GLU A 210 -2.14 -21.56 9.97
C GLU A 210 -1.68 -20.32 10.74
N HIS A 211 -1.78 -19.12 10.13
CA HIS A 211 -1.39 -17.83 10.71
C HIS A 211 -2.46 -16.77 10.50
N GLN A 212 -2.43 -15.71 11.30
CA GLN A 212 -3.41 -14.63 11.25
C GLN A 212 -3.55 -14.02 9.83
N ALA A 213 -2.43 -13.78 9.15
CA ALA A 213 -2.42 -13.25 7.79
C ALA A 213 -3.09 -14.20 6.78
N ALA A 214 -2.93 -15.53 6.94
CA ALA A 214 -3.57 -16.52 6.07
C ALA A 214 -5.08 -16.57 6.29
N VAL A 215 -5.55 -16.42 7.53
CA VAL A 215 -6.99 -16.32 7.84
C VAL A 215 -7.59 -15.06 7.23
N ILE A 216 -6.93 -13.91 7.40
CA ILE A 216 -7.36 -12.63 6.82
C ILE A 216 -7.40 -12.72 5.28
N TYR A 217 -6.37 -13.28 4.67
CA TYR A 217 -6.34 -13.50 3.22
C TYR A 217 -7.51 -14.37 2.75
N SER A 218 -7.78 -15.48 3.46
CA SER A 218 -8.89 -16.38 3.14
C SER A 218 -10.25 -15.66 3.25
N ILE A 219 -10.43 -14.81 4.29
CA ILE A 219 -11.65 -14.01 4.45
C ILE A 219 -11.86 -13.05 3.27
N ILE A 220 -10.81 -12.44 2.77
CA ILE A 220 -10.90 -11.40 1.72
C ILE A 220 -11.01 -12.03 0.32
N ASN A 221 -10.25 -13.11 0.05
CA ASN A 221 -9.99 -13.57 -1.32
C ASN A 221 -10.46 -14.97 -1.64
N GLU A 222 -10.78 -15.81 -0.65
CA GLU A 222 -11.13 -17.21 -0.93
C GLU A 222 -12.63 -17.44 -0.78
N GLU A 223 -13.21 -18.19 -1.72
CA GLU A 223 -14.57 -18.67 -1.60
C GLU A 223 -14.65 -19.80 -0.57
N PRO A 224 -15.74 -19.89 0.23
CA PRO A 224 -15.92 -20.98 1.16
C PRO A 224 -16.08 -22.30 0.41
N GLN A 225 -15.58 -23.38 1.00
CA GLN A 225 -15.79 -24.71 0.39
C GLN A 225 -17.28 -25.06 0.41
N PRO A 226 -17.79 -25.80 -0.61
CA PRO A 226 -19.20 -26.23 -0.65
C PRO A 226 -19.61 -26.95 0.62
N ILE A 227 -20.73 -26.54 1.24
CA ILE A 227 -21.27 -27.14 2.46
C ILE A 227 -21.63 -28.62 2.22
N ALA A 228 -22.14 -28.94 1.04
CA ALA A 228 -22.46 -30.28 0.62
C ALA A 228 -21.29 -31.28 0.74
N ARG A 229 -20.04 -30.81 0.69
CA ARG A 229 -18.83 -31.61 0.90
C ARG A 229 -18.71 -32.15 2.32
N PHE A 230 -19.25 -31.44 3.31
CA PHE A 230 -19.16 -31.76 4.74
C PHE A 230 -20.51 -32.31 5.28
N ASN A 231 -21.62 -31.83 4.71
CA ASN A 231 -22.97 -32.23 5.12
C ASN A 231 -23.88 -32.27 3.90
N ASN A 232 -24.09 -33.50 3.37
CA ASN A 232 -24.92 -33.77 2.20
C ASN A 232 -26.43 -33.63 2.43
N GLN A 233 -26.87 -33.39 3.67
CA GLN A 233 -28.28 -33.17 4.01
C GLN A 233 -28.69 -31.71 3.84
N VAL A 234 -27.73 -30.77 3.63
CA VAL A 234 -28.02 -29.37 3.40
C VAL A 234 -28.57 -29.17 2.00
N SER A 235 -29.70 -28.49 1.88
CA SER A 235 -30.28 -28.17 0.56
C SER A 235 -29.41 -27.16 -0.18
N ALA A 236 -29.36 -27.25 -1.52
CA ALA A 236 -28.65 -26.25 -2.35
C ALA A 236 -29.15 -24.83 -2.04
N LYS A 237 -30.43 -24.64 -1.75
CA LYS A 237 -31.01 -23.34 -1.39
C LYS A 237 -30.47 -22.81 -0.06
N LEU A 238 -30.28 -23.64 0.96
CA LEU A 238 -29.70 -23.24 2.24
C LEU A 238 -28.20 -22.94 2.08
N GLU A 239 -27.48 -23.67 1.24
CA GLU A 239 -26.10 -23.37 0.86
C GLU A 239 -25.97 -22.01 0.16
N ASP A 240 -26.86 -21.71 -0.82
CA ASP A 240 -26.90 -20.43 -1.52
C ASP A 240 -27.15 -19.25 -0.55
N MET A 241 -28.03 -19.42 0.43
CA MET A 241 -28.29 -18.41 1.46
C MET A 241 -27.04 -18.11 2.29
N VAL A 242 -26.33 -19.15 2.72
CA VAL A 242 -25.09 -18.99 3.49
C VAL A 242 -24.01 -18.35 2.63
N PHE A 243 -23.86 -18.74 1.37
CA PHE A 243 -22.87 -18.16 0.47
C PHE A 243 -23.19 -16.70 0.13
N LYS A 244 -24.45 -16.35 -0.04
CA LYS A 244 -24.88 -14.96 -0.20
C LYS A 244 -24.56 -14.12 1.05
N ALA A 245 -24.72 -14.67 2.25
CA ALA A 245 -24.30 -13.99 3.47
C ALA A 245 -22.76 -13.83 3.55
N LEU A 246 -21.99 -14.76 2.97
CA LEU A 246 -20.54 -14.79 2.89
C LEU A 246 -19.97 -14.09 1.65
N ALA A 247 -20.79 -13.43 0.83
CA ALA A 247 -20.33 -12.68 -0.33
C ALA A 247 -19.30 -11.62 0.07
N LYS A 248 -18.20 -11.52 -0.70
CA LYS A 248 -17.12 -10.58 -0.41
C LYS A 248 -17.52 -9.16 -0.76
N ASP A 249 -18.18 -9.01 -1.90
CA ASP A 249 -18.76 -7.73 -2.32
C ASP A 249 -19.98 -7.39 -1.46
N LEU A 250 -19.98 -6.18 -0.92
CA LEU A 250 -21.08 -5.65 -0.09
C LEU A 250 -22.40 -5.58 -0.86
N GLU A 251 -22.37 -5.34 -2.17
CA GLU A 251 -23.59 -5.24 -3.00
C GLU A 251 -24.19 -6.61 -3.35
N GLU A 252 -23.38 -7.67 -3.38
CA GLU A 252 -23.85 -9.06 -3.60
C GLU A 252 -24.36 -9.72 -2.31
N ARG A 253 -24.02 -9.15 -1.15
CA ARG A 253 -24.42 -9.63 0.17
C ARG A 253 -25.88 -9.24 0.48
N TYR A 254 -26.48 -9.87 1.48
CA TYR A 254 -27.75 -9.37 2.03
C TYR A 254 -27.57 -7.95 2.56
N GLN A 255 -28.45 -7.01 2.15
CA GLN A 255 -28.38 -5.60 2.56
C GLN A 255 -28.97 -5.38 3.96
N HIS A 256 -29.98 -6.18 4.31
CA HIS A 256 -30.62 -6.17 5.62
C HIS A 256 -30.70 -7.59 6.18
N ILE A 257 -30.54 -7.72 7.50
CA ILE A 257 -30.65 -9.03 8.18
C ILE A 257 -32.06 -9.61 8.08
N ASP A 258 -33.08 -8.78 7.88
CA ASP A 258 -34.46 -9.17 7.68
C ASP A 258 -34.65 -10.00 6.40
N ASP A 259 -33.88 -9.76 5.36
CA ASP A 259 -33.93 -10.55 4.13
C ASP A 259 -33.42 -11.98 4.37
N LEU A 260 -32.30 -12.13 5.08
CA LEU A 260 -31.80 -13.43 5.50
C LEU A 260 -32.79 -14.14 6.44
N LEU A 261 -33.39 -13.40 7.38
CA LEU A 261 -34.42 -13.91 8.28
C LEU A 261 -35.62 -14.47 7.51
N ALA A 262 -36.10 -13.76 6.49
CA ALA A 262 -37.21 -14.18 5.64
C ALA A 262 -36.88 -15.48 4.89
N ASP A 263 -35.67 -15.55 4.32
CA ASP A 263 -35.20 -16.73 3.59
C ASP A 263 -35.06 -17.99 4.51
N LEU A 264 -34.46 -17.81 5.71
CA LEU A 264 -34.35 -18.91 6.69
C LEU A 264 -35.71 -19.42 7.18
N ARG A 265 -36.68 -18.50 7.40
CA ARG A 265 -38.05 -18.85 7.76
C ARG A 265 -38.76 -19.63 6.63
N HIS A 266 -38.51 -19.22 5.39
CA HIS A 266 -39.08 -19.93 4.22
C HIS A 266 -38.50 -21.33 4.10
N GLU A 267 -37.17 -21.49 4.27
CA GLU A 267 -36.52 -22.80 4.19
C GLU A 267 -36.97 -23.74 5.32
N LYS A 268 -37.14 -23.22 6.54
CA LYS A 268 -37.68 -23.96 7.66
C LYS A 268 -39.09 -24.52 7.36
N LYS A 269 -39.97 -23.66 6.79
CA LYS A 269 -41.31 -24.10 6.37
C LYS A 269 -41.26 -25.16 5.27
N SER A 270 -40.38 -25.02 4.29
CA SER A 270 -40.18 -25.99 3.21
C SER A 270 -39.79 -27.35 3.75
N LEU A 271 -38.87 -27.41 4.73
CA LEU A 271 -38.49 -28.68 5.39
C LEU A 271 -39.63 -29.31 6.19
N GLU A 272 -40.56 -28.51 6.76
CA GLU A 272 -41.74 -29.02 7.47
C GLU A 272 -42.77 -29.61 6.51
N TYR A 273 -42.98 -29.02 5.33
CA TYR A 273 -43.88 -29.54 4.29
C TYR A 273 -43.39 -30.87 3.70
N VAL A 274 -42.10 -31.03 3.46
CA VAL A 274 -41.49 -32.29 2.96
C VAL A 274 -41.74 -33.46 3.93
N LYS A 275 -41.73 -33.19 5.25
CA LYS A 275 -41.98 -34.21 6.29
C LYS A 275 -43.46 -34.62 6.44
N THR A 276 -44.39 -33.72 6.09
CA THR A 276 -45.84 -33.97 6.27
C THR A 276 -46.54 -34.50 5.02
N GLY A 277 -45.84 -34.63 3.89
CA GLY A 277 -46.40 -35.19 2.65
C GLY A 277 -47.51 -34.39 1.98
N GLN A 278 -47.72 -33.13 2.39
CA GLN A 278 -48.72 -32.24 1.80
C GLN A 278 -48.03 -31.26 0.84
N ILE A 279 -48.27 -31.48 -0.45
CA ILE A 279 -47.86 -30.52 -1.50
C ILE A 279 -48.86 -29.37 -1.47
N PRO A 280 -48.47 -28.11 -1.17
CA PRO A 280 -49.36 -26.98 -1.34
C PRO A 280 -49.56 -26.71 -2.82
N LYS A 281 -50.84 -26.75 -3.28
CA LYS A 281 -51.19 -26.14 -4.55
C LYS A 281 -51.01 -24.62 -4.37
N GLU A 282 -49.91 -24.08 -4.85
CA GLU A 282 -49.77 -22.64 -5.02
C GLU A 282 -50.83 -22.17 -6.03
N ALA A 283 -51.81 -21.41 -5.51
CA ALA A 283 -52.77 -20.72 -6.32
C ALA A 283 -52.05 -19.69 -7.20
N ILE A 284 -52.05 -19.96 -8.49
CA ILE A 284 -51.62 -18.97 -9.51
C ILE A 284 -52.65 -17.84 -9.47
N ALA A 285 -52.33 -16.76 -8.75
CA ALA A 285 -53.11 -15.52 -8.83
C ALA A 285 -52.80 -14.84 -10.18
N PRO A 286 -53.82 -14.48 -10.97
CA PRO A 286 -53.61 -13.83 -12.25
C PRO A 286 -53.07 -12.42 -12.02
N LYS A 287 -51.91 -12.08 -12.60
CA LYS A 287 -51.38 -10.73 -12.62
C LYS A 287 -52.37 -9.77 -13.28
N PRO A 288 -52.67 -8.62 -12.71
CA PRO A 288 -53.53 -7.59 -13.33
C PRO A 288 -52.86 -7.09 -14.61
N ARG A 289 -53.60 -7.20 -15.72
CA ARG A 289 -53.25 -6.63 -17.02
C ARG A 289 -53.19 -5.10 -16.90
N ARG A 290 -51.97 -4.54 -16.82
CA ARG A 290 -51.76 -3.10 -17.07
C ARG A 290 -51.95 -2.83 -18.55
N LYS A 291 -52.86 -1.92 -18.87
CA LYS A 291 -53.09 -1.40 -20.22
C LYS A 291 -51.82 -0.70 -20.68
N VAL A 292 -51.25 -1.24 -21.79
CA VAL A 292 -50.11 -0.62 -22.46
C VAL A 292 -50.63 0.52 -23.33
N LEU A 293 -50.29 1.76 -22.97
CA LEU A 293 -50.39 2.90 -23.86
C LEU A 293 -49.22 2.88 -24.84
N PRO A 294 -49.37 3.14 -26.14
CA PRO A 294 -48.29 2.91 -27.10
C PRO A 294 -47.22 4.03 -26.98
N ILE A 295 -46.04 3.71 -26.47
CA ILE A 295 -44.84 4.50 -26.58
C ILE A 295 -44.12 4.04 -27.85
N VAL A 296 -44.46 4.59 -28.99
CA VAL A 296 -43.82 4.26 -30.28
C VAL A 296 -42.66 5.21 -30.62
N ILE A 297 -42.40 6.28 -29.87
CA ILE A 297 -41.40 7.29 -30.22
C ILE A 297 -40.00 7.09 -29.65
N PRO A 298 -39.73 6.38 -28.54
CA PRO A 298 -38.35 6.16 -28.09
C PRO A 298 -37.64 4.98 -28.78
N ALA A 299 -38.38 3.96 -29.28
CA ALA A 299 -37.75 2.78 -29.87
C ALA A 299 -37.04 3.07 -31.21
N SER A 300 -37.53 4.03 -32.00
CA SER A 300 -36.91 4.41 -33.26
C SER A 300 -35.62 5.21 -33.07
N ILE A 301 -35.51 6.01 -32.01
CA ILE A 301 -34.28 6.77 -31.68
C ILE A 301 -33.19 5.84 -31.17
N VAL A 302 -33.54 4.87 -30.33
CA VAL A 302 -32.60 3.86 -29.86
C VAL A 302 -32.12 2.96 -31.01
N PHE A 303 -33.03 2.58 -31.92
CA PHE A 303 -32.67 1.79 -33.08
C PHE A 303 -31.77 2.56 -34.06
N ILE A 304 -32.01 3.84 -34.25
CA ILE A 304 -31.16 4.72 -35.10
C ILE A 304 -29.79 4.92 -34.44
N LEU A 305 -29.71 5.11 -33.13
CA LEU A 305 -28.43 5.22 -32.38
C LEU A 305 -27.66 3.92 -32.42
N VAL A 306 -28.31 2.77 -32.30
CA VAL A 306 -27.68 1.44 -32.40
C VAL A 306 -27.22 1.21 -33.84
N LEU A 307 -28.01 1.60 -34.86
CA LEU A 307 -27.62 1.49 -36.25
C LEU A 307 -26.45 2.43 -36.60
N LEU A 308 -26.48 3.67 -36.10
CA LEU A 308 -25.38 4.62 -36.22
C LEU A 308 -24.10 4.13 -35.54
N PHE A 309 -24.23 3.51 -34.36
CA PHE A 309 -23.13 2.88 -33.63
C PHE A 309 -22.54 1.66 -34.38
N LEU A 310 -23.41 0.89 -35.09
CA LEU A 310 -22.97 -0.24 -35.92
C LEU A 310 -22.33 0.18 -37.24
N ILE A 311 -22.71 1.37 -37.78
CA ILE A 311 -22.18 1.90 -39.05
C ILE A 311 -20.86 2.67 -38.82
N LEU A 312 -20.66 3.28 -37.64
CA LEU A 312 -19.48 4.07 -37.33
C LEU A 312 -18.33 3.29 -36.66
N LYS A 313 -18.39 1.95 -36.59
CA LYS A 313 -17.27 1.13 -36.16
C LYS A 313 -16.33 0.78 -37.30
N PRO A 314 -15.16 1.44 -37.44
CA PRO A 314 -14.13 1.04 -38.39
C PRO A 314 -13.14 0.04 -37.83
N PHE A 315 -13.57 -0.89 -36.94
CA PHE A 315 -12.70 -1.97 -36.48
C PHE A 315 -13.42 -3.31 -36.55
N LYS A 316 -13.08 -4.09 -37.58
CA LYS A 316 -13.30 -5.52 -37.58
C LYS A 316 -12.44 -6.15 -36.54
N PHE A 317 -13.03 -6.55 -35.39
CA PHE A 317 -12.44 -7.57 -34.54
C PHE A 317 -12.63 -8.90 -35.29
N GLU A 318 -11.58 -9.42 -35.88
CA GLU A 318 -11.50 -10.85 -36.17
C GLU A 318 -11.38 -11.57 -34.82
N ILE A 319 -12.45 -12.18 -34.37
CA ILE A 319 -12.44 -13.16 -33.28
C ILE A 319 -11.74 -14.38 -33.84
N GLY A 320 -10.41 -14.40 -33.77
CA GLY A 320 -9.66 -15.64 -33.85
C GLY A 320 -9.97 -16.47 -32.59
N PRO A 321 -9.86 -17.79 -32.61
CA PRO A 321 -10.17 -18.64 -31.47
C PRO A 321 -9.35 -18.20 -30.25
N GLU A 322 -10.02 -18.08 -29.12
CA GLU A 322 -9.57 -17.58 -27.82
C GLU A 322 -8.15 -18.04 -27.44
N LYS A 323 -7.15 -17.23 -27.73
CA LYS A 323 -5.76 -17.46 -27.28
C LYS A 323 -5.66 -17.49 -25.72
N GLY A 324 -6.49 -16.73 -25.04
CA GLY A 324 -6.55 -16.68 -23.57
C GLY A 324 -7.08 -17.95 -22.89
N ALA A 325 -8.00 -18.68 -23.51
CA ALA A 325 -8.55 -19.92 -22.94
C ALA A 325 -7.49 -21.04 -22.92
N VAL A 326 -6.69 -21.13 -23.99
CA VAL A 326 -5.61 -22.15 -24.09
C VAL A 326 -4.48 -21.87 -23.08
N ALA A 327 -4.12 -20.61 -22.87
CA ALA A 327 -3.11 -20.23 -21.91
C ALA A 327 -3.53 -20.52 -20.45
N LYS A 328 -4.81 -20.33 -20.12
CA LYS A 328 -5.36 -20.64 -18.78
C LYS A 328 -5.34 -22.14 -18.47
N GLU A 329 -5.56 -23.00 -19.46
CA GLU A 329 -5.42 -24.45 -19.33
C GLU A 329 -3.98 -24.93 -19.20
N ASN A 330 -3.01 -24.16 -19.70
CA ASN A 330 -1.58 -24.48 -19.68
C ASN A 330 -0.79 -23.58 -18.70
N SER A 331 -1.41 -23.21 -17.57
CA SER A 331 -0.71 -22.47 -16.51
C SER A 331 0.27 -23.39 -15.77
N LEU A 332 1.53 -22.95 -15.64
CA LEU A 332 2.66 -23.75 -15.15
C LEU A 332 3.39 -23.03 -14.01
N ALA A 333 3.55 -23.68 -12.86
CA ALA A 333 4.42 -23.29 -11.78
C ALA A 333 5.70 -24.13 -11.82
N ILE A 334 6.86 -23.51 -11.98
CA ILE A 334 8.14 -24.18 -11.98
C ILE A 334 8.75 -24.09 -10.59
N MET A 335 8.77 -25.20 -9.86
CA MET A 335 9.32 -25.25 -8.51
C MET A 335 10.84 -25.17 -8.55
N TYR A 336 11.42 -24.75 -7.43
CA TYR A 336 12.85 -24.72 -7.23
C TYR A 336 13.46 -26.11 -7.50
N PHE A 337 14.53 -26.17 -8.31
CA PHE A 337 15.22 -27.42 -8.63
C PHE A 337 16.12 -27.82 -7.47
N GLU A 338 15.81 -28.95 -6.85
CA GLU A 338 16.60 -29.48 -5.74
C GLU A 338 17.99 -29.95 -6.24
N ASN A 339 19.06 -29.39 -5.67
CA ASN A 339 20.41 -29.82 -5.96
C ASN A 339 20.79 -30.99 -5.03
N LEU A 340 20.70 -32.22 -5.53
CA LEU A 340 21.02 -33.43 -4.76
C LEU A 340 22.53 -33.69 -4.60
N VAL A 341 23.38 -32.95 -5.33
CA VAL A 341 24.86 -33.06 -5.27
C VAL A 341 25.40 -32.11 -4.20
N ASP A 342 24.85 -30.90 -4.13
CA ASP A 342 25.17 -29.90 -3.13
C ASP A 342 23.86 -29.43 -2.51
N THR A 343 23.46 -30.02 -1.39
CA THR A 343 22.19 -29.73 -0.71
C THR A 343 22.10 -28.31 -0.17
N GLU A 344 23.23 -27.60 -0.02
CA GLU A 344 23.28 -26.19 0.34
C GLU A 344 23.18 -25.29 -0.90
N ASP A 345 23.29 -25.85 -2.10
CA ASP A 345 23.26 -25.16 -3.39
C ASP A 345 24.09 -23.87 -3.41
N LYS A 346 25.35 -23.97 -2.95
CA LYS A 346 26.24 -22.79 -2.75
C LYS A 346 26.45 -21.97 -4.03
N GLN A 347 26.34 -22.61 -5.18
CA GLN A 347 26.44 -21.95 -6.49
C GLN A 347 25.08 -21.54 -7.05
N LYS A 348 23.98 -21.69 -6.26
CA LYS A 348 22.60 -21.38 -6.66
C LYS A 348 22.18 -22.06 -7.99
N LEU A 349 22.72 -23.24 -8.29
CA LEU A 349 22.46 -23.92 -9.55
C LEU A 349 20.98 -24.27 -9.73
N GLY A 350 20.31 -24.69 -8.66
CA GLY A 350 18.86 -24.95 -8.65
C GLY A 350 18.06 -23.69 -8.98
N GLU A 351 18.42 -22.55 -8.37
CA GLU A 351 17.81 -21.25 -8.64
C GLU A 351 18.04 -20.80 -10.09
N ILE A 352 19.26 -20.93 -10.59
CA ILE A 352 19.64 -20.61 -11.98
C ILE A 352 18.80 -21.41 -12.97
N VAL A 353 18.76 -22.74 -12.83
CA VAL A 353 17.99 -23.64 -13.72
C VAL A 353 16.50 -23.26 -13.70
N THR A 354 15.95 -23.02 -12.51
CA THR A 354 14.55 -22.61 -12.35
C THR A 354 14.24 -21.31 -13.10
N ASN A 355 15.05 -20.27 -12.88
CA ASN A 355 14.81 -18.96 -13.51
C ASN A 355 15.06 -18.97 -15.03
N LEU A 356 16.08 -19.70 -15.50
CA LEU A 356 16.30 -19.87 -16.94
C LEU A 356 15.15 -20.62 -17.63
N LEU A 357 14.58 -21.65 -16.98
CA LEU A 357 13.38 -22.35 -17.49
C LEU A 357 12.15 -21.44 -17.50
N ILE A 358 11.97 -20.62 -16.45
CA ILE A 358 10.92 -19.61 -16.43
C ILE A 358 11.09 -18.64 -17.59
N THR A 359 12.30 -18.13 -17.83
CA THR A 359 12.60 -17.24 -18.96
C THR A 359 12.28 -17.91 -20.29
N GLY A 360 12.80 -19.11 -20.55
CA GLY A 360 12.62 -19.82 -21.82
C GLY A 360 11.16 -20.19 -22.09
N LEU A 361 10.42 -20.67 -21.10
CA LEU A 361 9.03 -21.06 -21.25
C LEU A 361 8.08 -19.87 -21.30
N SER A 362 8.42 -18.74 -20.68
CA SER A 362 7.62 -17.50 -20.71
C SER A 362 7.61 -16.81 -22.07
N GLU A 363 8.57 -17.12 -22.96
CA GLU A 363 8.55 -16.58 -24.33
C GLU A 363 7.40 -17.14 -25.18
N SER A 364 6.83 -18.28 -24.79
CA SER A 364 5.68 -18.87 -25.49
C SER A 364 4.38 -18.20 -25.11
N GLN A 365 3.63 -17.72 -26.09
CA GLN A 365 2.29 -17.16 -25.90
C GLN A 365 1.20 -18.23 -25.58
N TYR A 366 1.56 -19.50 -25.53
CA TYR A 366 0.65 -20.65 -25.27
C TYR A 366 0.81 -21.22 -23.87
N LEU A 367 1.79 -20.75 -23.08
CA LEU A 367 2.03 -21.15 -21.71
C LEU A 367 1.92 -19.92 -20.79
N LYS A 368 1.21 -20.07 -19.69
CA LYS A 368 1.20 -19.09 -18.61
C LYS A 368 2.16 -19.56 -17.53
N VAL A 369 3.36 -19.02 -17.50
CA VAL A 369 4.38 -19.41 -16.51
C VAL A 369 4.31 -18.47 -15.30
N VAL A 370 4.17 -19.05 -14.11
CA VAL A 370 4.20 -18.30 -12.84
C VAL A 370 5.61 -17.78 -12.59
N SER A 371 5.74 -16.49 -12.28
CA SER A 371 7.06 -15.88 -12.03
C SER A 371 7.70 -16.44 -10.75
N SER A 372 9.03 -16.46 -10.72
CA SER A 372 9.81 -16.88 -9.54
C SER A 372 9.47 -16.06 -8.31
N GLN A 373 9.29 -14.75 -8.46
CA GLN A 373 8.93 -13.86 -7.36
C GLN A 373 7.58 -14.24 -6.73
N ARG A 374 6.56 -14.52 -7.54
CA ARG A 374 5.25 -14.96 -7.02
C ARG A 374 5.35 -16.27 -6.25
N LEU A 375 6.16 -17.23 -6.74
CA LEU A 375 6.36 -18.49 -6.04
C LEU A 375 7.09 -18.28 -4.71
N TYR A 376 8.08 -17.39 -4.68
CA TYR A 376 8.80 -17.00 -3.46
C TYR A 376 7.86 -16.33 -2.45
N ASP A 377 7.05 -15.37 -2.89
CA ASP A 377 6.11 -14.66 -2.03
C ASP A 377 5.08 -15.63 -1.40
N ILE A 378 4.60 -16.62 -2.18
CA ILE A 378 3.74 -17.68 -1.66
C ILE A 378 4.47 -18.56 -0.64
N LEU A 379 5.73 -18.93 -0.89
CA LEU A 379 6.54 -19.69 0.08
C LEU A 379 6.75 -18.91 1.38
N LYS A 380 7.01 -17.61 1.29
CA LYS A 380 7.13 -16.70 2.44
C LYS A 380 5.82 -16.66 3.25
N LEU A 381 4.67 -16.53 2.58
CA LEU A 381 3.34 -16.60 3.23
C LEU A 381 3.06 -17.94 3.91
N LEU A 382 3.64 -19.03 3.41
CA LEU A 382 3.55 -20.35 4.01
C LEU A 382 4.55 -20.56 5.16
N GLY A 383 5.39 -19.58 5.50
CA GLY A 383 6.46 -19.69 6.49
C GLY A 383 7.53 -20.71 6.08
N LYS A 384 7.72 -20.88 4.76
CA LYS A 384 8.66 -21.83 4.15
C LYS A 384 9.74 -21.13 3.34
N GLU A 385 9.94 -19.84 3.55
CA GLU A 385 11.04 -19.10 2.92
C GLU A 385 12.40 -19.70 3.29
N GLY A 386 13.34 -19.65 2.36
CA GLY A 386 14.68 -20.18 2.56
C GLY A 386 14.78 -21.71 2.62
N GLN A 387 13.66 -22.44 2.50
CA GLN A 387 13.72 -23.89 2.36
C GLN A 387 14.28 -24.28 0.98
N LYS A 388 15.49 -24.83 0.98
CA LYS A 388 16.18 -25.32 -0.23
C LYS A 388 15.61 -26.65 -0.74
N ARG A 389 14.73 -27.26 0.04
CA ARG A 389 14.05 -28.49 -0.29
C ARG A 389 12.55 -28.31 -0.18
N ILE A 390 11.87 -28.32 -1.32
CA ILE A 390 10.41 -28.20 -1.41
C ILE A 390 9.84 -29.59 -1.65
N ASP A 391 9.23 -30.18 -0.64
CA ASP A 391 8.53 -31.46 -0.83
C ASP A 391 7.29 -31.32 -1.73
N LYS A 392 6.78 -32.45 -2.23
CA LYS A 392 5.64 -32.46 -3.16
C LYS A 392 4.39 -31.80 -2.56
N ASN A 393 4.17 -31.87 -1.24
CA ASN A 393 2.99 -31.28 -0.60
C ASN A 393 3.10 -29.76 -0.57
N ILE A 394 4.27 -29.24 -0.21
CA ILE A 394 4.55 -27.79 -0.24
C ILE A 394 4.47 -27.28 -1.69
N ALA A 395 5.08 -28.01 -2.64
CA ALA A 395 5.02 -27.66 -4.06
C ALA A 395 3.57 -27.60 -4.57
N THR A 396 2.73 -28.57 -4.18
CA THR A 396 1.31 -28.57 -4.55
C THR A 396 0.56 -27.38 -3.92
N GLN A 397 0.81 -27.06 -2.65
CA GLN A 397 0.19 -25.89 -2.01
C GLN A 397 0.61 -24.58 -2.71
N VAL A 398 1.90 -24.43 -3.03
CA VAL A 398 2.42 -23.26 -3.76
C VAL A 398 1.79 -23.15 -5.14
N ALA A 399 1.77 -24.23 -5.92
CA ALA A 399 1.17 -24.23 -7.26
C ALA A 399 -0.34 -23.96 -7.24
N THR A 400 -1.07 -24.49 -6.25
CA THR A 400 -2.49 -24.23 -6.05
C THR A 400 -2.75 -22.76 -5.73
N LYS A 401 -1.99 -22.19 -4.78
CA LYS A 401 -2.10 -20.75 -4.43
C LYS A 401 -1.68 -19.84 -5.58
N ALA A 402 -0.76 -20.29 -6.44
CA ALA A 402 -0.37 -19.58 -7.64
C ALA A 402 -1.43 -19.65 -8.76
N GLY A 403 -2.46 -20.47 -8.61
CA GLY A 403 -3.47 -20.69 -9.64
C GLY A 403 -2.96 -21.49 -10.84
N ALA A 404 -1.88 -22.27 -10.65
CA ALA A 404 -1.30 -23.09 -11.72
C ALA A 404 -2.05 -24.43 -11.84
N LYS A 405 -2.33 -24.85 -13.08
CA LYS A 405 -2.86 -26.18 -13.37
C LYS A 405 -1.77 -27.25 -13.33
N TRP A 406 -0.58 -26.87 -13.73
CA TRP A 406 0.57 -27.76 -13.81
C TRP A 406 1.69 -27.29 -12.91
N MET A 407 2.41 -28.19 -12.27
CA MET A 407 3.66 -27.90 -11.59
C MET A 407 4.80 -28.72 -12.17
N LEU A 408 5.95 -28.09 -12.34
CA LEU A 408 7.19 -28.73 -12.73
C LEU A 408 8.07 -28.90 -11.50
N LEU A 409 8.34 -30.16 -11.16
CA LEU A 409 9.30 -30.54 -10.14
C LEU A 409 10.61 -30.96 -10.82
N GLY A 410 11.76 -30.53 -10.28
CA GLY A 410 13.04 -30.88 -10.85
C GLY A 410 14.10 -31.18 -9.81
N SER A 411 15.08 -32.01 -10.18
CA SER A 411 16.24 -32.30 -9.35
C SER A 411 17.51 -32.41 -10.20
N ILE A 412 18.61 -31.84 -9.69
CA ILE A 412 19.93 -31.97 -10.25
C ILE A 412 20.59 -33.19 -9.60
N LEU A 413 20.81 -34.23 -10.41
CA LEU A 413 21.33 -35.54 -9.96
C LEU A 413 22.84 -35.61 -9.98
N GLN A 414 23.48 -34.88 -10.89
CA GLN A 414 24.90 -34.89 -11.13
C GLN A 414 25.37 -33.56 -11.71
N VAL A 415 26.55 -33.13 -11.33
CA VAL A 415 27.21 -31.91 -11.85
C VAL A 415 28.50 -32.25 -12.62
N LYS A 416 29.24 -33.27 -12.20
CA LYS A 416 30.50 -33.75 -12.84
C LYS A 416 30.36 -35.20 -13.22
N PRO A 417 30.90 -35.65 -14.38
CA PRO A 417 31.59 -34.87 -15.42
C PRO A 417 30.66 -34.08 -16.34
N ARG A 418 29.34 -34.21 -16.15
CA ARG A 418 28.30 -33.49 -16.88
C ARG A 418 27.11 -33.25 -15.95
N ILE A 419 26.33 -32.21 -16.22
CA ILE A 419 25.09 -31.91 -15.46
C ILE A 419 24.02 -32.90 -15.92
N GLU A 420 23.36 -33.55 -14.97
CA GLU A 420 22.14 -34.34 -15.19
C GLU A 420 20.98 -33.84 -14.38
N ILE A 421 19.84 -33.59 -15.05
CA ILE A 421 18.63 -33.08 -14.44
C ILE A 421 17.46 -34.02 -14.74
N THR A 422 16.61 -34.22 -13.73
CA THR A 422 15.32 -34.86 -13.90
C THR A 422 14.20 -33.87 -13.68
N THR A 423 13.11 -33.99 -14.44
CA THR A 423 11.90 -33.19 -14.27
C THR A 423 10.67 -34.07 -14.30
N GLN A 424 9.62 -33.62 -13.59
CA GLN A 424 8.30 -34.23 -13.58
C GLN A 424 7.26 -33.12 -13.76
N LEU A 425 6.43 -33.24 -14.80
CA LEU A 425 5.27 -32.38 -15.00
C LEU A 425 4.08 -33.04 -14.32
N VAL A 426 3.52 -32.39 -13.33
CA VAL A 426 2.47 -32.93 -12.45
C VAL A 426 1.22 -32.07 -12.55
N ASP A 427 0.06 -32.71 -12.69
CA ASP A 427 -1.23 -32.02 -12.55
C ASP A 427 -1.46 -31.65 -11.08
N VAL A 428 -1.70 -30.38 -10.81
CA VAL A 428 -1.83 -29.84 -9.43
C VAL A 428 -3.10 -30.37 -8.75
N GLY A 429 -4.18 -30.54 -9.51
CA GLY A 429 -5.48 -30.99 -8.98
C GLY A 429 -5.53 -32.47 -8.65
N THR A 430 -4.94 -33.31 -9.52
CA THR A 430 -4.97 -34.78 -9.35
C THR A 430 -3.71 -35.36 -8.72
N GLY A 431 -2.59 -34.63 -8.79
CA GLY A 431 -1.29 -35.11 -8.34
C GLY A 431 -0.65 -36.14 -9.31
N GLU A 432 -1.27 -36.40 -10.48
CA GLU A 432 -0.76 -37.33 -11.48
C GLU A 432 0.44 -36.76 -12.25
N ILE A 433 1.43 -37.61 -12.48
CA ILE A 433 2.60 -37.25 -13.32
C ILE A 433 2.24 -37.44 -14.79
N LYS A 434 2.18 -36.34 -15.54
CA LYS A 434 1.91 -36.38 -16.98
C LYS A 434 3.12 -36.82 -17.80
N THR A 435 4.29 -36.28 -17.48
CA THR A 435 5.55 -36.64 -18.13
C THR A 435 6.69 -36.57 -17.12
N SER A 436 7.69 -37.42 -17.34
CA SER A 436 8.96 -37.40 -16.62
C SER A 436 10.10 -37.43 -17.60
N GLN A 437 11.08 -36.54 -17.42
CA GLN A 437 12.24 -36.41 -18.31
C GLN A 437 13.51 -36.54 -17.51
N ARG A 438 14.55 -37.16 -18.14
CA ARG A 438 15.90 -37.14 -17.63
C ARG A 438 16.83 -36.68 -18.77
N ILE A 439 17.50 -35.58 -18.55
CA ILE A 439 18.35 -34.95 -19.56
C ILE A 439 19.75 -34.75 -18.99
N ALA A 440 20.75 -35.01 -19.82
CA ALA A 440 22.16 -34.83 -19.50
C ALA A 440 22.80 -33.81 -20.46
N GLY A 441 23.59 -32.91 -19.92
CA GLY A 441 24.44 -31.99 -20.68
C GLY A 441 25.61 -32.70 -21.30
N GLU A 442 26.28 -32.09 -22.26
CA GLU A 442 27.45 -32.65 -22.91
C GLU A 442 28.75 -32.38 -22.13
N LYS A 443 28.77 -31.29 -21.36
CA LYS A 443 29.92 -30.81 -20.58
C LYS A 443 29.49 -30.36 -19.18
N GLU A 444 30.48 -30.18 -18.29
CA GLU A 444 30.32 -29.77 -16.91
C GLU A 444 29.65 -28.38 -16.72
N GLN A 445 29.76 -27.48 -17.69
CA GLN A 445 29.29 -26.08 -17.61
C GLN A 445 28.17 -25.77 -18.61
N ASP A 446 27.43 -26.78 -19.06
CA ASP A 446 26.44 -26.61 -20.14
C ASP A 446 24.99 -26.45 -19.62
N VAL A 447 24.83 -25.62 -18.54
CA VAL A 447 23.51 -25.43 -17.94
C VAL A 447 22.52 -24.79 -18.92
N PHE A 448 22.97 -23.84 -19.77
CA PHE A 448 22.10 -23.14 -20.70
C PHE A 448 21.57 -24.05 -21.80
N SER A 449 22.45 -24.79 -22.47
CA SER A 449 22.05 -25.75 -23.50
C SER A 449 21.17 -26.87 -22.93
N LEU A 450 21.40 -27.24 -21.68
CA LEU A 450 20.55 -28.20 -20.98
C LEU A 450 19.16 -27.66 -20.74
N VAL A 451 19.05 -26.39 -20.32
CA VAL A 451 17.76 -25.70 -20.14
C VAL A 451 17.02 -25.56 -21.48
N ASP A 452 17.70 -25.23 -22.58
CA ASP A 452 17.11 -25.19 -23.92
C ASP A 452 16.50 -26.55 -24.30
N LYS A 453 17.23 -27.64 -24.08
CA LYS A 453 16.72 -29.00 -24.32
C LYS A 453 15.50 -29.31 -23.43
N LEU A 454 15.55 -28.94 -22.14
CA LEU A 454 14.44 -29.10 -21.19
C LEU A 454 13.22 -28.30 -21.61
N THR A 455 13.38 -27.05 -22.04
CA THR A 455 12.29 -26.17 -22.50
C THR A 455 11.53 -26.84 -23.65
N VAL A 456 12.23 -27.38 -24.64
CA VAL A 456 11.63 -28.09 -25.78
C VAL A 456 10.88 -29.36 -25.31
N GLU A 457 11.49 -30.17 -24.45
CA GLU A 457 10.89 -31.42 -23.97
C GLU A 457 9.66 -31.14 -23.06
N ILE A 458 9.71 -30.11 -22.21
CA ILE A 458 8.58 -29.72 -21.36
C ILE A 458 7.40 -29.27 -22.23
N LYS A 459 7.64 -28.49 -23.27
CA LYS A 459 6.56 -28.05 -24.21
C LYS A 459 5.88 -29.21 -24.92
N LYS A 460 6.59 -30.27 -25.26
CA LYS A 460 5.99 -31.48 -25.82
C LYS A 460 5.02 -32.18 -24.87
N GLY A 461 5.20 -31.99 -23.56
CA GLY A 461 4.29 -32.49 -22.53
C GLY A 461 2.93 -31.80 -22.52
N PHE A 462 2.77 -30.61 -23.13
CA PHE A 462 1.51 -29.89 -23.23
C PHE A 462 0.81 -30.19 -24.56
N SER A 463 -0.53 -30.15 -24.57
CA SER A 463 -1.33 -30.27 -25.78
C SER A 463 -1.39 -28.94 -26.52
N LEU A 464 -0.24 -28.48 -27.03
CA LEU A 464 -0.12 -27.19 -27.71
C LEU A 464 -0.49 -27.31 -29.19
N PRO A 465 -1.04 -26.22 -29.80
CA PRO A 465 -1.32 -26.20 -31.23
C PRO A 465 -0.05 -26.35 -32.07
N VAL A 466 -0.19 -26.82 -33.31
CA VAL A 466 0.95 -27.02 -34.22
C VAL A 466 1.78 -25.75 -34.42
N SER A 467 1.16 -24.58 -34.39
CA SER A 467 1.83 -23.28 -34.45
C SER A 467 2.81 -23.06 -33.28
N ALA A 468 2.50 -23.55 -32.09
CA ALA A 468 3.37 -23.47 -30.92
C ALA A 468 4.60 -24.38 -31.04
N GLN A 469 4.47 -25.49 -31.76
CA GLN A 469 5.60 -26.41 -32.02
C GLN A 469 6.57 -25.88 -33.08
N GLN A 470 6.13 -24.89 -33.89
CA GLN A 470 6.93 -24.24 -34.93
C GLN A 470 7.55 -22.91 -34.48
N GLU A 471 7.30 -22.47 -33.23
CA GLU A 471 7.96 -21.28 -32.67
C GLU A 471 9.48 -21.54 -32.64
N LYS A 472 10.25 -20.75 -33.38
CA LYS A 472 11.70 -20.72 -33.26
C LYS A 472 12.06 -19.99 -31.97
N GLU A 473 12.45 -20.74 -30.98
CA GLU A 473 12.94 -20.20 -29.71
C GLU A 473 14.43 -19.88 -29.81
N PRO A 474 14.82 -18.67 -29.44
CA PRO A 474 16.23 -18.38 -29.26
C PRO A 474 16.76 -19.19 -28.10
N SER A 475 18.02 -19.66 -28.18
CA SER A 475 18.68 -20.28 -27.04
C SER A 475 18.71 -19.33 -25.85
N VAL A 476 18.39 -19.82 -24.64
CA VAL A 476 18.39 -19.02 -23.42
C VAL A 476 19.72 -18.31 -23.17
N ALA A 477 20.85 -18.97 -23.52
CA ALA A 477 22.16 -18.34 -23.46
C ALA A 477 22.32 -17.12 -24.39
N ASN A 478 21.66 -17.17 -25.57
CA ASN A 478 21.73 -16.06 -26.54
C ASN A 478 20.84 -14.87 -26.15
N VAL A 479 19.84 -15.10 -25.30
CA VAL A 479 18.88 -14.07 -24.85
C VAL A 479 19.04 -13.70 -23.38
N THR A 480 20.11 -14.13 -22.72
CA THR A 480 20.48 -13.74 -21.36
C THR A 480 22.00 -13.50 -21.28
N THR A 481 22.72 -14.49 -20.84
CA THR A 481 24.19 -14.52 -20.75
C THR A 481 24.72 -15.93 -20.97
N HIS A 482 25.97 -16.05 -21.38
CA HIS A 482 26.70 -17.35 -21.46
C HIS A 482 27.46 -17.67 -20.15
N SER A 483 27.45 -16.79 -19.16
CA SER A 483 28.14 -16.95 -17.89
C SER A 483 27.18 -17.27 -16.76
N GLN A 484 27.34 -18.44 -16.16
CA GLN A 484 26.56 -18.85 -14.98
C GLN A 484 26.81 -17.91 -13.81
N GLU A 485 28.03 -17.43 -13.61
CA GLU A 485 28.41 -16.49 -12.58
C GLU A 485 27.71 -15.12 -12.80
N ALA A 486 27.71 -14.62 -14.04
CA ALA A 486 27.03 -13.39 -14.40
C ALA A 486 25.53 -13.47 -14.06
N TYR A 487 24.90 -14.59 -14.44
CA TYR A 487 23.46 -14.77 -14.17
C TYR A 487 23.16 -14.89 -12.67
N ARG A 488 24.02 -15.58 -11.91
CA ARG A 488 23.88 -15.66 -10.44
C ARG A 488 23.91 -14.30 -9.78
N TYR A 489 24.90 -13.46 -10.12
CA TYR A 489 24.99 -12.11 -9.56
C TYR A 489 23.85 -11.21 -10.02
N TYR A 490 23.35 -11.39 -11.25
CA TYR A 490 22.17 -10.67 -11.73
C TYR A 490 20.92 -11.00 -10.89
N LEU A 491 20.67 -12.28 -10.60
CA LEU A 491 19.56 -12.70 -9.73
C LEU A 491 19.71 -12.16 -8.30
N GLU A 492 20.93 -12.16 -7.77
CA GLU A 492 21.23 -11.57 -6.46
C GLU A 492 20.96 -10.06 -6.45
N GLY A 493 21.35 -9.35 -7.51
CA GLY A 493 21.04 -7.93 -7.67
C GLY A 493 19.54 -7.66 -7.72
N MET A 494 18.77 -8.48 -8.44
CA MET A 494 17.31 -8.35 -8.48
C MET A 494 16.64 -8.55 -7.10
N ASP A 495 17.14 -9.50 -6.30
CA ASP A 495 16.62 -9.73 -4.94
C ASP A 495 16.85 -8.52 -4.03
N TYR A 496 18.04 -7.93 -4.09
CA TYR A 496 18.35 -6.70 -3.35
C TYR A 496 17.54 -5.50 -3.84
N ASP A 497 17.38 -5.35 -5.15
CA ASP A 497 16.63 -4.25 -5.78
C ASP A 497 15.14 -4.27 -5.36
N ASN A 498 14.52 -5.44 -5.37
CA ASN A 498 13.15 -5.65 -4.89
C ASN A 498 12.94 -5.36 -3.39
N LYS A 499 14.02 -5.29 -2.62
CA LYS A 499 14.03 -4.92 -1.18
C LYS A 499 14.45 -3.47 -0.95
N TYR A 500 14.72 -2.71 -2.02
CA TYR A 500 15.26 -1.34 -1.96
C TYR A 500 16.65 -1.26 -1.30
N TYR A 501 17.47 -2.32 -1.41
CA TYR A 501 18.85 -2.37 -0.95
C TYR A 501 19.77 -2.01 -2.12
N PHE A 502 19.71 -0.73 -2.53
CA PHE A 502 20.30 -0.26 -3.77
C PHE A 502 21.82 -0.41 -3.84
N THR A 503 22.53 -0.21 -2.73
CA THR A 503 24.00 -0.38 -2.69
C THR A 503 24.40 -1.83 -2.93
N GLU A 504 23.71 -2.78 -2.36
CA GLU A 504 23.96 -4.20 -2.53
C GLU A 504 23.56 -4.67 -3.94
N ALA A 505 22.45 -4.16 -4.46
CA ALA A 505 22.00 -4.43 -5.83
C ALA A 505 23.02 -3.93 -6.86
N GLU A 506 23.51 -2.70 -6.71
CA GLU A 506 24.54 -2.11 -7.55
C GLU A 506 25.79 -3.00 -7.65
N LYS A 507 26.36 -3.36 -6.49
CA LYS A 507 27.55 -4.23 -6.42
C LYS A 507 27.33 -5.59 -7.11
N SER A 508 26.12 -6.13 -6.99
CA SER A 508 25.78 -7.41 -7.60
C SER A 508 25.65 -7.30 -9.12
N TYR A 509 25.02 -6.24 -9.63
CA TYR A 509 24.96 -6.00 -11.08
C TYR A 509 26.32 -5.67 -11.69
N GLU A 510 27.17 -4.93 -10.99
CA GLU A 510 28.56 -4.67 -11.43
C GLU A 510 29.34 -5.98 -11.56
N LYS A 511 29.25 -6.88 -10.56
CA LYS A 511 29.86 -8.21 -10.63
C LYS A 511 29.30 -9.04 -11.78
N ALA A 512 28.01 -8.99 -12.05
CA ALA A 512 27.44 -9.67 -13.21
C ALA A 512 28.10 -9.20 -14.51
N LEU A 513 28.35 -7.90 -14.66
CA LEU A 513 29.01 -7.30 -15.82
C LEU A 513 30.51 -7.55 -15.89
N GLU A 514 31.19 -7.82 -14.77
CA GLU A 514 32.60 -8.31 -14.77
C GLU A 514 32.70 -9.70 -15.41
N PHE A 515 31.70 -10.58 -15.16
CA PHE A 515 31.66 -11.93 -15.74
C PHE A 515 31.13 -11.99 -17.17
N ASP A 516 30.20 -11.06 -17.52
CA ASP A 516 29.73 -10.89 -18.91
C ASP A 516 29.47 -9.42 -19.23
N SER A 517 30.44 -8.78 -19.86
CA SER A 517 30.36 -7.38 -20.30
C SER A 517 29.39 -7.12 -21.45
N THR A 518 28.62 -8.13 -21.88
CA THR A 518 27.57 -7.99 -22.93
C THR A 518 26.15 -8.27 -22.41
N PHE A 519 25.98 -8.45 -21.09
CA PHE A 519 24.71 -8.79 -20.49
C PHE A 519 23.79 -7.55 -20.46
N ALA A 520 22.87 -7.48 -21.43
CA ALA A 520 22.03 -6.30 -21.68
C ALA A 520 21.15 -5.92 -20.47
N MET A 521 20.48 -6.90 -19.86
CA MET A 521 19.60 -6.65 -18.72
C MET A 521 20.36 -6.21 -17.47
N ALA A 522 21.58 -6.73 -17.22
CA ALA A 522 22.39 -6.24 -16.12
C ALA A 522 22.76 -4.77 -16.29
N TYR A 523 23.06 -4.32 -17.51
CA TYR A 523 23.24 -2.91 -17.80
C TYR A 523 21.97 -2.09 -17.58
N CYS A 524 20.83 -2.60 -18.02
CA CYS A 524 19.54 -1.93 -17.85
C CYS A 524 19.20 -1.73 -16.37
N ARG A 525 19.31 -2.77 -15.56
CA ARG A 525 19.05 -2.71 -14.11
C ARG A 525 20.06 -1.83 -13.37
N LEU A 526 21.35 -1.90 -13.72
CA LEU A 526 22.37 -1.04 -13.14
C LEU A 526 22.11 0.45 -13.51
N ALA A 527 21.67 0.71 -14.75
CA ALA A 527 21.31 2.05 -15.19
C ALA A 527 20.15 2.67 -14.39
N GLN A 528 19.23 1.84 -13.91
CA GLN A 528 18.11 2.28 -13.06
C GLN A 528 18.58 2.80 -11.69
N LEU A 529 19.72 2.30 -11.20
CA LEU A 529 20.32 2.68 -9.91
C LEU A 529 21.33 3.85 -10.02
N LYS A 530 21.66 4.28 -11.23
CA LYS A 530 22.63 5.37 -11.47
C LYS A 530 21.91 6.63 -11.93
N GLU A 531 22.63 7.75 -11.92
CA GLU A 531 22.14 9.07 -12.32
C GLU A 531 23.01 9.71 -13.39
N GLY A 532 22.54 10.78 -13.98
CA GLY A 532 23.27 11.64 -14.91
C GLY A 532 23.91 10.88 -16.10
N GLU A 533 25.13 11.24 -16.45
CA GLU A 533 25.84 10.66 -17.60
C GLU A 533 26.13 9.17 -17.46
N GLU A 534 26.31 8.68 -16.23
CA GLU A 534 26.52 7.25 -16.00
C GLU A 534 25.26 6.43 -16.33
N ARG A 535 24.07 6.90 -15.94
CA ARG A 535 22.78 6.32 -16.34
C ARG A 535 22.67 6.23 -17.86
N LYS A 536 22.97 7.30 -18.58
CA LYS A 536 22.92 7.34 -20.05
C LYS A 536 23.93 6.37 -20.68
N ARG A 537 25.15 6.35 -20.15
CA ARG A 537 26.20 5.46 -20.63
C ARG A 537 25.82 3.99 -20.50
N LEU A 538 25.25 3.62 -19.36
CA LEU A 538 24.80 2.24 -19.10
C LEU A 538 23.56 1.89 -19.93
N THR A 539 22.61 2.81 -20.06
CA THR A 539 21.45 2.63 -20.95
C THR A 539 21.87 2.42 -22.40
N ALA A 540 22.81 3.22 -22.92
CA ALA A 540 23.35 3.02 -24.27
C ALA A 540 24.01 1.66 -24.45
N LYS A 541 24.67 1.11 -23.41
CA LYS A 541 25.22 -0.25 -23.44
C LYS A 541 24.11 -1.31 -23.42
N ALA A 542 23.05 -1.12 -22.60
CA ALA A 542 21.89 -2.01 -22.60
C ALA A 542 21.25 -2.08 -23.99
N VAL A 543 21.03 -0.95 -24.63
CA VAL A 543 20.48 -0.86 -26.01
C VAL A 543 21.43 -1.51 -27.03
N LYS A 544 22.74 -1.21 -26.96
CA LYS A 544 23.75 -1.82 -27.85
C LYS A 544 23.72 -3.34 -27.83
N TYR A 545 23.50 -3.94 -26.68
CA TYR A 545 23.48 -5.39 -26.50
C TYR A 545 22.08 -5.99 -26.48
N SER A 546 21.03 -5.20 -26.72
CA SER A 546 19.63 -5.64 -26.64
C SER A 546 19.28 -6.80 -27.58
N ASP A 547 20.01 -6.98 -28.69
CA ASP A 547 19.87 -8.16 -29.55
C ASP A 547 20.16 -9.48 -28.84
N LYS A 548 20.89 -9.43 -27.71
CA LYS A 548 21.16 -10.57 -26.83
C LYS A 548 20.14 -10.70 -25.68
N ALA A 549 19.06 -9.95 -25.73
CA ALA A 549 17.98 -10.04 -24.76
C ALA A 549 16.76 -10.74 -25.39
N SER A 550 15.90 -11.34 -24.54
CA SER A 550 14.63 -11.89 -24.99
C SER A 550 13.74 -10.81 -25.59
N GLN A 551 12.71 -11.20 -26.35
CA GLN A 551 11.84 -10.20 -26.99
C GLN A 551 11.14 -9.32 -25.95
N LYS A 552 10.72 -9.89 -24.84
CA LYS A 552 10.13 -9.17 -23.70
C LYS A 552 11.13 -8.16 -23.13
N GLU A 553 12.34 -8.59 -22.85
CA GLU A 553 13.39 -7.74 -22.30
C GLU A 553 13.82 -6.62 -23.26
N ARG A 554 13.78 -6.84 -24.58
CA ARG A 554 14.03 -5.78 -25.56
C ARG A 554 13.00 -4.65 -25.47
N TYR A 555 11.73 -4.97 -25.21
CA TYR A 555 10.71 -3.95 -25.01
C TYR A 555 11.00 -3.15 -23.73
N TYR A 556 11.38 -3.81 -22.64
CA TYR A 556 11.77 -3.12 -21.41
C TYR A 556 13.01 -2.24 -21.59
N ILE A 557 14.05 -2.71 -22.31
CA ILE A 557 15.26 -1.91 -22.58
C ILE A 557 14.91 -0.66 -23.40
N LYS A 558 14.07 -0.81 -24.43
CA LYS A 558 13.63 0.32 -25.27
C LYS A 558 12.71 1.29 -24.51
N GLY A 559 11.82 0.77 -23.70
CA GLY A 559 11.01 1.57 -22.80
C GLY A 559 11.90 2.38 -21.86
N TRP A 560 12.88 1.74 -21.22
CA TRP A 560 13.84 2.41 -20.36
C TRP A 560 14.67 3.49 -21.08
N GLU A 561 15.11 3.24 -22.32
CA GLU A 561 15.79 4.25 -23.16
C GLU A 561 14.89 5.46 -23.38
N ALA A 562 13.63 5.22 -23.72
CA ALA A 562 12.64 6.28 -23.90
C ALA A 562 12.39 7.04 -22.59
N TYR A 563 12.28 6.33 -21.47
CA TYR A 563 12.15 6.91 -20.13
C TYR A 563 13.34 7.84 -19.79
N VAL A 564 14.58 7.36 -19.98
CA VAL A 564 15.80 8.14 -19.69
C VAL A 564 15.90 9.38 -20.59
N SER A 565 15.29 9.32 -21.76
CA SER A 565 15.19 10.45 -22.70
C SER A 565 14.02 11.40 -22.40
N GLY A 566 13.24 11.15 -21.33
CA GLY A 566 12.03 11.91 -20.99
C GLY A 566 10.83 11.65 -21.91
N ASN A 567 10.92 10.68 -22.82
CA ASN A 567 9.84 10.34 -23.75
C ASN A 567 8.90 9.27 -23.17
N TYR A 568 8.17 9.62 -22.10
CA TYR A 568 7.25 8.71 -21.40
C TYR A 568 6.17 8.11 -22.29
N ARG A 569 5.74 8.82 -23.36
CA ARG A 569 4.75 8.31 -24.31
C ARG A 569 5.29 7.16 -25.19
N GLU A 570 6.57 7.16 -25.50
CA GLU A 570 7.21 6.06 -26.22
C GLU A 570 7.45 4.86 -25.30
N ASP A 571 7.85 5.10 -24.04
CA ASP A 571 7.94 4.06 -23.03
C ASP A 571 6.59 3.34 -22.85
N ILE A 572 5.48 4.09 -22.72
CA ILE A 572 4.12 3.52 -22.68
C ILE A 572 3.84 2.61 -23.88
N LYS A 573 4.23 3.01 -25.10
CA LYS A 573 4.03 2.17 -26.30
C LYS A 573 4.82 0.87 -26.25
N GLU A 574 6.07 0.91 -25.78
CA GLU A 574 6.88 -0.31 -25.65
C GLU A 574 6.28 -1.25 -24.58
N LEU A 575 5.83 -0.70 -23.44
CA LEU A 575 5.15 -1.47 -22.40
C LEU A 575 3.79 -2.02 -22.86
N GLN A 576 3.05 -1.28 -23.69
CA GLN A 576 1.81 -1.76 -24.30
C GLN A 576 2.06 -2.98 -25.21
N LYS A 577 3.17 -3.01 -25.96
CA LYS A 577 3.56 -4.20 -26.74
C LYS A 577 3.83 -5.40 -25.84
N VAL A 578 4.35 -5.15 -24.61
CA VAL A 578 4.53 -6.22 -23.63
C VAL A 578 3.18 -6.78 -23.21
N ILE A 579 2.22 -5.94 -22.76
CA ILE A 579 0.92 -6.44 -22.29
C ILE A 579 0.05 -7.03 -23.40
N GLU A 580 0.18 -6.57 -24.64
CA GLU A 580 -0.49 -7.18 -25.79
C GLU A 580 0.00 -8.59 -26.07
N ARG A 581 1.30 -8.83 -25.94
CA ARG A 581 1.90 -10.14 -26.18
C ARG A 581 1.91 -11.04 -24.96
N TYR A 582 2.07 -10.46 -23.77
CA TYR A 582 2.16 -11.13 -22.48
C TYR A 582 1.11 -10.53 -21.50
N PRO A 583 -0.18 -10.86 -21.66
CA PRO A 583 -1.27 -10.18 -20.93
C PRO A 583 -1.26 -10.43 -19.42
N ASP A 584 -0.47 -11.38 -18.94
CA ASP A 584 -0.29 -11.67 -17.50
C ASP A 584 1.04 -11.12 -16.95
N GLU A 585 1.71 -10.20 -17.67
CA GLU A 585 2.98 -9.61 -17.25
C GLU A 585 2.74 -8.44 -16.30
N LYS A 586 2.61 -8.75 -15.01
CA LYS A 586 2.31 -7.78 -13.94
C LYS A 586 3.27 -6.59 -13.89
N GLU A 587 4.57 -6.82 -14.20
CA GLU A 587 5.58 -5.76 -14.16
C GLU A 587 5.30 -4.67 -15.20
N ALA A 588 4.82 -5.04 -16.39
CA ALA A 588 4.47 -4.06 -17.41
C ALA A 588 3.25 -3.21 -16.99
N PHE A 589 2.24 -3.82 -16.39
CA PHE A 589 1.10 -3.08 -15.82
C PHE A 589 1.53 -2.15 -14.68
N TYR A 590 2.42 -2.63 -13.81
CA TYR A 590 2.99 -1.82 -12.75
C TYR A 590 3.74 -0.60 -13.29
N LEU A 591 4.64 -0.79 -14.26
CA LEU A 591 5.41 0.30 -14.86
C LEU A 591 4.50 1.31 -15.58
N LEU A 592 3.48 0.85 -16.31
CA LEU A 592 2.47 1.74 -16.88
C LEU A 592 1.79 2.55 -15.78
N GLY A 593 1.39 1.90 -14.68
CA GLY A 593 0.79 2.58 -13.54
C GLY A 593 1.70 3.64 -12.93
N VAL A 594 3.00 3.34 -12.78
CA VAL A 594 4.01 4.30 -12.30
C VAL A 594 4.16 5.48 -13.26
N ILE A 595 4.26 5.22 -14.57
CA ILE A 595 4.42 6.30 -15.56
C ILE A 595 3.20 7.23 -15.55
N TYR A 596 2.00 6.67 -15.56
CA TYR A 596 0.78 7.48 -15.55
C TYR A 596 0.61 8.26 -14.24
N ALA A 597 0.77 7.60 -13.09
CA ALA A 597 0.55 8.24 -11.80
C ALA A 597 1.65 9.24 -11.44
N TYR A 598 2.92 8.86 -11.59
CA TYR A 598 4.02 9.63 -11.04
C TYR A 598 4.63 10.63 -12.03
N TYR A 599 4.79 10.23 -13.32
CA TYR A 599 5.45 11.09 -14.31
C TYR A 599 4.50 11.93 -15.15
N LEU A 600 3.28 11.42 -15.42
CA LEU A 600 2.27 12.16 -16.18
C LEU A 600 1.20 12.80 -15.28
N HIS A 601 1.16 12.46 -14.00
CA HIS A 601 0.13 12.85 -13.03
C HIS A 601 -1.31 12.56 -13.49
N GLU A 602 -1.48 11.51 -14.31
CA GLU A 602 -2.76 10.95 -14.71
C GLU A 602 -3.14 9.86 -13.70
N LEU A 603 -3.55 10.29 -12.48
CA LEU A 603 -3.68 9.43 -11.29
C LEU A 603 -4.69 8.31 -11.46
N GLU A 604 -5.86 8.59 -12.05
CA GLU A 604 -6.92 7.60 -12.28
C GLU A 604 -6.43 6.47 -13.20
N GLU A 605 -5.74 6.81 -14.29
CA GLU A 605 -5.18 5.84 -15.22
C GLU A 605 -4.05 5.04 -14.55
N GLY A 606 -3.20 5.72 -13.77
CA GLY A 606 -2.17 5.07 -12.96
C GLY A 606 -2.74 4.04 -12.01
N VAL A 607 -3.77 4.42 -11.24
CA VAL A 607 -4.50 3.53 -10.32
C VAL A 607 -5.13 2.35 -11.07
N HIS A 608 -5.69 2.58 -12.26
CA HIS A 608 -6.25 1.52 -13.09
C HIS A 608 -5.20 0.45 -13.43
N TYR A 609 -4.04 0.84 -13.95
CA TYR A 609 -2.98 -0.12 -14.30
C TYR A 609 -2.37 -0.82 -13.07
N LEU A 610 -2.18 -0.10 -11.96
CA LEU A 610 -1.70 -0.70 -10.71
C LEU A 610 -2.66 -1.76 -10.17
N ASN A 611 -3.97 -1.51 -10.25
CA ASN A 611 -4.98 -2.50 -9.86
C ASN A 611 -4.97 -3.71 -10.81
N GLN A 612 -4.72 -3.54 -12.11
CA GLN A 612 -4.55 -4.67 -13.03
C GLN A 612 -3.33 -5.53 -12.66
N ALA A 613 -2.20 -4.90 -12.27
CA ALA A 613 -1.05 -5.65 -11.76
C ALA A 613 -1.41 -6.50 -10.53
N ILE A 614 -2.21 -5.95 -9.61
CA ILE A 614 -2.68 -6.65 -8.40
C ILE A 614 -3.68 -7.77 -8.75
N GLN A 615 -4.57 -7.56 -9.72
CA GLN A 615 -5.49 -8.62 -10.18
C GLN A 615 -4.73 -9.81 -10.76
N ILE A 616 -3.62 -9.56 -11.48
CA ILE A 616 -2.75 -10.61 -11.98
C ILE A 616 -2.02 -11.31 -10.83
N ASP A 617 -1.48 -10.53 -9.89
CA ASP A 617 -0.75 -11.03 -8.75
C ASP A 617 -1.09 -10.24 -7.46
N PRO A 618 -2.03 -10.74 -6.64
CA PRO A 618 -2.41 -10.09 -5.39
C PRO A 618 -1.28 -9.95 -4.34
N LEU A 619 -0.15 -10.63 -4.54
CA LEU A 619 1.03 -10.54 -3.68
C LEU A 619 2.08 -9.55 -4.19
N TYR A 620 1.78 -8.84 -5.29
CA TYR A 620 2.74 -7.92 -5.91
C TYR A 620 2.85 -6.62 -5.10
N LYS A 621 3.66 -6.68 -4.03
CA LYS A 621 3.83 -5.65 -3.02
C LYS A 621 4.18 -4.26 -3.58
N LEU A 622 4.96 -4.17 -4.69
CA LEU A 622 5.35 -2.89 -5.29
C LEU A 622 4.16 -2.09 -5.82
N ALA A 623 3.14 -2.78 -6.35
CA ALA A 623 1.94 -2.11 -6.83
C ALA A 623 1.14 -1.48 -5.68
N TYR A 624 1.09 -2.12 -4.51
CA TYR A 624 0.46 -1.52 -3.32
C TYR A 624 1.23 -0.30 -2.82
N ASN A 625 2.57 -0.31 -2.92
CA ASN A 625 3.38 0.85 -2.58
C ASN A 625 2.99 2.06 -3.44
N MET A 626 2.97 1.89 -4.76
CA MET A 626 2.62 2.97 -5.68
C MET A 626 1.16 3.41 -5.57
N LEU A 627 0.24 2.48 -5.34
CA LEU A 627 -1.16 2.82 -5.06
C LEU A 627 -1.30 3.69 -3.81
N SER A 628 -0.50 3.45 -2.78
CA SER A 628 -0.55 4.24 -1.56
C SER A 628 -0.20 5.71 -1.81
N TYR A 629 0.80 5.96 -2.62
CA TYR A 629 1.15 7.32 -3.05
C TYR A 629 0.07 7.94 -3.97
N ALA A 630 -0.40 7.19 -4.97
CA ALA A 630 -1.42 7.67 -5.89
C ALA A 630 -2.72 8.06 -5.17
N TYR A 631 -3.21 7.21 -4.26
CA TYR A 631 -4.40 7.54 -3.46
C TYR A 631 -4.17 8.73 -2.54
N ASN A 632 -2.96 8.89 -1.97
CA ASN A 632 -2.64 10.06 -1.16
C ASN A 632 -2.67 11.35 -1.98
N GLU A 633 -2.14 11.34 -3.22
CA GLU A 633 -2.20 12.49 -4.11
C GLU A 633 -3.64 12.81 -4.55
N MET A 634 -4.48 11.79 -4.73
CA MET A 634 -5.92 11.97 -4.95
C MET A 634 -6.66 12.51 -3.72
N GLY A 635 -5.99 12.63 -2.57
CA GLY A 635 -6.58 13.06 -1.31
C GLY A 635 -7.36 11.98 -0.57
N ASP A 636 -7.30 10.73 -1.02
CA ASP A 636 -7.95 9.58 -0.39
C ASP A 636 -6.98 8.89 0.59
N PHE A 637 -6.80 9.52 1.74
CA PHE A 637 -5.86 9.03 2.75
C PHE A 637 -6.23 7.64 3.30
N GLU A 638 -7.51 7.30 3.36
CA GLU A 638 -7.95 5.98 3.88
C GLU A 638 -7.53 4.86 2.91
N LYS A 639 -7.73 5.04 1.58
CA LYS A 639 -7.24 4.08 0.58
C LYS A 639 -5.72 4.05 0.51
N SER A 640 -5.07 5.19 0.70
CA SER A 640 -3.60 5.26 0.80
C SER A 640 -3.09 4.39 1.96
N LEU A 641 -3.69 4.52 3.16
CA LEU A 641 -3.36 3.68 4.31
C LEU A 641 -3.70 2.20 4.09
N TRP A 642 -4.82 1.90 3.44
CA TRP A 642 -5.16 0.53 3.07
C TRP A 642 -4.06 -0.08 2.20
N ALA A 643 -3.65 0.60 1.15
CA ALA A 643 -2.65 0.10 0.22
C ALA A 643 -1.30 -0.15 0.92
N ILE A 644 -0.81 0.82 1.70
CA ILE A 644 0.47 0.64 2.40
C ILE A 644 0.41 -0.43 3.49
N ASN A 645 -0.71 -0.60 4.17
CA ASN A 645 -0.88 -1.69 5.13
C ASN A 645 -0.88 -3.05 4.44
N LYS A 646 -1.42 -3.17 3.22
CA LYS A 646 -1.28 -4.38 2.38
C LYS A 646 0.19 -4.66 2.06
N TYR A 647 0.98 -3.66 1.71
CA TYR A 647 2.41 -3.87 1.53
C TYR A 647 3.09 -4.34 2.84
N ILE A 648 2.77 -3.73 3.98
CA ILE A 648 3.31 -4.16 5.28
C ILE A 648 2.95 -5.62 5.57
N GLU A 649 1.72 -6.04 5.32
CA GLU A 649 1.29 -7.43 5.51
C GLU A 649 2.11 -8.42 4.68
N LEU A 650 2.51 -8.03 3.48
CA LEU A 650 3.30 -8.85 2.55
C LEU A 650 4.82 -8.81 2.84
N ALA A 651 5.29 -7.82 3.63
CA ALA A 651 6.71 -7.54 3.82
C ALA A 651 7.01 -7.00 5.24
N LEU A 652 6.60 -7.74 6.26
CA LEU A 652 6.73 -7.36 7.69
C LEU A 652 8.18 -7.13 8.13
N ASP A 653 9.12 -7.78 7.48
CA ASP A 653 10.56 -7.79 7.72
C ASP A 653 11.34 -6.83 6.81
N GLU A 654 10.65 -6.04 5.99
CA GLU A 654 11.26 -5.03 5.12
C GLU A 654 11.07 -3.62 5.69
N PRO A 655 12.08 -2.74 5.61
CA PRO A 655 11.97 -1.38 6.16
C PRO A 655 11.08 -0.46 5.31
N ASN A 656 11.10 -0.62 3.97
CA ASN A 656 10.47 0.30 3.03
C ASN A 656 8.97 0.54 3.24
N PRO A 657 8.10 -0.46 3.50
CA PRO A 657 6.68 -0.18 3.68
C PRO A 657 6.40 0.64 4.95
N TYR A 658 7.25 0.57 5.95
CA TYR A 658 7.14 1.42 7.15
C TYR A 658 7.64 2.84 6.87
N ASP A 659 8.68 3.00 6.04
CA ASP A 659 9.15 4.30 5.55
C ASP A 659 8.03 5.01 4.76
N THR A 660 7.46 4.34 3.76
CA THR A 660 6.35 4.88 2.98
C THR A 660 5.14 5.25 3.87
N ARG A 661 4.77 4.39 4.82
CA ARG A 661 3.68 4.72 5.75
C ARG A 661 3.98 5.95 6.59
N ALA A 662 5.24 6.16 6.96
CA ALA A 662 5.66 7.34 7.69
C ALA A 662 5.53 8.59 6.82
N ASP A 663 5.94 8.54 5.53
CA ASP A 663 5.73 9.61 4.56
C ASP A 663 4.25 9.99 4.48
N LEU A 664 3.37 9.00 4.32
CA LEU A 664 1.92 9.24 4.24
C LEU A 664 1.36 9.90 5.51
N TYR A 665 1.84 9.50 6.68
CA TYR A 665 1.45 10.15 7.93
C TYR A 665 1.98 11.59 8.01
N ALA A 666 3.23 11.82 7.64
CA ALA A 666 3.84 13.15 7.62
C ALA A 666 3.10 14.10 6.68
N TRP A 667 2.80 13.68 5.46
CA TRP A 667 2.06 14.47 4.47
C TRP A 667 0.62 14.78 4.88
N ASN A 668 0.06 13.99 5.80
CA ASN A 668 -1.28 14.20 6.35
C ASN A 668 -1.26 14.79 7.79
N GLY A 669 -0.17 15.43 8.19
CA GLY A 669 -0.08 16.17 9.45
C GLY A 669 0.01 15.30 10.70
N LYS A 670 0.27 14.01 10.57
CA LYS A 670 0.26 13.02 11.65
C LYS A 670 1.69 12.72 12.11
N LEU A 671 2.33 13.74 12.69
CA LEU A 671 3.76 13.76 13.02
C LEU A 671 4.21 12.60 13.92
N ASP A 672 3.46 12.28 14.99
CA ASP A 672 3.85 11.22 15.93
C ASP A 672 3.77 9.83 15.28
N GLN A 673 2.73 9.58 14.45
CA GLN A 673 2.61 8.33 13.71
C GLN A 673 3.72 8.17 12.65
N ALA A 674 4.15 9.29 12.04
CA ALA A 674 5.29 9.30 11.13
C ALA A 674 6.58 8.87 11.85
N ILE A 675 6.87 9.50 12.99
CA ILE A 675 8.02 9.16 13.85
C ILE A 675 8.02 7.68 14.23
N ASP A 676 6.90 7.15 14.70
CA ASP A 676 6.79 5.74 15.10
C ASP A 676 7.03 4.80 13.92
N SER A 677 6.56 5.17 12.72
CA SER A 677 6.74 4.37 11.51
C SER A 677 8.18 4.39 11.01
N TYR A 678 8.85 5.55 10.98
CA TYR A 678 10.29 5.62 10.65
C TYR A 678 11.16 4.86 11.65
N LYS A 679 10.87 4.95 12.96
CA LYS A 679 11.55 4.15 13.98
C LYS A 679 11.38 2.65 13.70
N LYS A 680 10.19 2.23 13.28
CA LYS A 680 9.94 0.83 12.93
C LYS A 680 10.76 0.36 11.73
N ALA A 681 10.90 1.19 10.69
CA ALA A 681 11.78 0.91 9.56
C ALA A 681 13.24 0.72 10.02
N LEU A 682 13.72 1.59 10.91
CA LEU A 682 15.08 1.56 11.45
C LEU A 682 15.31 0.43 12.48
N GLU A 683 14.27 -0.08 13.15
CA GLU A 683 14.36 -1.31 13.93
C GLU A 683 14.63 -2.54 13.07
N ILE A 684 14.07 -2.57 11.87
CA ILE A 684 14.25 -3.66 10.89
C ILE A 684 15.63 -3.57 10.25
N LYS A 685 16.00 -2.39 9.75
CA LYS A 685 17.28 -2.13 9.09
C LYS A 685 17.88 -0.81 9.63
N PRO A 686 18.83 -0.87 10.60
CA PRO A 686 19.41 0.31 11.24
C PRO A 686 20.15 1.27 10.28
N ASP A 687 20.65 0.76 9.15
CA ASP A 687 21.30 1.50 8.09
C ASP A 687 20.37 1.83 6.91
N PHE A 688 19.05 1.78 7.11
CA PHE A 688 18.09 2.30 6.15
C PHE A 688 18.07 3.84 6.22
N TYR A 689 19.07 4.45 5.60
CA TYR A 689 19.39 5.87 5.75
C TYR A 689 18.27 6.79 5.26
N MET A 690 17.42 6.33 4.34
CA MET A 690 16.24 7.09 3.90
C MET A 690 15.31 7.42 5.07
N SER A 691 14.94 6.45 5.88
CA SER A 691 14.14 6.69 7.09
C SER A 691 14.90 7.50 8.13
N ARG A 692 16.23 7.44 8.13
CA ARG A 692 17.06 8.11 9.14
C ARG A 692 17.01 9.64 9.02
N TYR A 693 17.20 10.19 7.81
CA TYR A 693 17.14 11.64 7.65
C TYR A 693 15.72 12.16 7.82
N LYS A 694 14.70 11.45 7.26
CA LYS A 694 13.30 11.82 7.42
C LYS A 694 12.86 11.81 8.89
N LEU A 695 13.35 10.87 9.70
CA LEU A 695 13.12 10.86 11.14
C LEU A 695 13.74 12.10 11.80
N GLY A 696 14.92 12.50 11.36
CA GLY A 696 15.57 13.75 11.79
C GLY A 696 14.72 14.98 11.50
N ASP A 697 14.12 15.05 10.31
CA ASP A 697 13.20 16.11 9.91
C ASP A 697 11.95 16.16 10.81
N MET A 698 11.37 15.00 11.12
CA MET A 698 10.23 14.94 12.04
C MET A 698 10.58 15.45 13.44
N TYR A 699 11.77 15.13 13.93
CA TYR A 699 12.25 15.67 15.20
C TYR A 699 12.53 17.18 15.14
N LEU A 700 13.01 17.69 13.99
CA LEU A 700 13.18 19.12 13.75
C LEU A 700 11.83 19.85 13.88
N PHE A 701 10.78 19.35 13.25
CA PHE A 701 9.42 19.90 13.35
C PHE A 701 8.86 19.83 14.79
N LYS A 702 9.21 18.80 15.57
CA LYS A 702 8.88 18.69 16.99
C LYS A 702 9.74 19.57 17.89
N LYS A 703 10.75 20.28 17.35
CA LYS A 703 11.74 21.07 18.10
C LYS A 703 12.62 20.20 19.01
N GLU A 704 12.72 18.91 18.72
CA GLU A 704 13.56 17.94 19.42
C GLU A 704 14.96 17.90 18.79
N TYR A 705 15.66 19.04 18.82
CA TYR A 705 16.87 19.30 18.03
C TYR A 705 18.01 18.29 18.31
N SER A 706 18.18 17.83 19.55
CA SER A 706 19.23 16.85 19.87
C SER A 706 18.96 15.49 19.24
N GLN A 707 17.70 15.10 19.06
CA GLN A 707 17.31 13.85 18.38
C GLN A 707 17.48 13.98 16.86
N ALA A 708 17.15 15.15 16.29
CA ALA A 708 17.42 15.47 14.89
C ALA A 708 18.94 15.41 14.61
N GLU A 709 19.75 16.06 15.45
CA GLU A 709 21.22 16.07 15.37
C GLU A 709 21.78 14.64 15.38
N SER A 710 21.34 13.81 16.31
CA SER A 710 21.77 12.40 16.42
C SER A 710 21.45 11.60 15.14
N CYS A 711 20.29 11.85 14.50
CA CYS A 711 19.95 11.23 13.23
C CYS A 711 20.92 11.65 12.11
N PHE A 712 21.20 12.95 12.00
CA PHE A 712 22.07 13.50 10.96
C PHE A 712 23.55 13.17 11.19
N GLU A 713 24.02 13.12 12.44
CA GLU A 713 25.37 12.67 12.80
C GLU A 713 25.60 11.20 12.40
N THR A 714 24.57 10.34 12.59
CA THR A 714 24.64 8.95 12.15
C THR A 714 24.90 8.85 10.64
N LEU A 715 24.25 9.68 9.83
CA LEU A 715 24.49 9.76 8.39
C LEU A 715 25.91 10.28 8.09
N SER A 716 26.32 11.35 8.77
CA SER A 716 27.66 11.95 8.60
C SER A 716 28.80 10.99 8.98
N SER A 717 28.50 9.96 9.75
CA SER A 717 29.43 8.91 10.19
C SER A 717 29.36 7.63 9.34
N SER A 718 28.55 7.60 8.27
CA SER A 718 28.41 6.45 7.39
C SER A 718 29.73 6.02 6.75
N SER A 719 29.87 4.73 6.45
CA SER A 719 30.97 4.20 5.64
C SER A 719 30.94 4.67 4.19
N GLU A 720 29.77 5.08 3.68
CA GLU A 720 29.54 5.48 2.30
C GLU A 720 29.66 6.99 2.14
N LYS A 721 30.46 7.44 1.16
CA LYS A 721 30.72 8.87 0.91
C LYS A 721 29.43 9.68 0.67
N LEU A 722 28.50 9.12 -0.10
CA LEU A 722 27.24 9.79 -0.43
C LEU A 722 26.43 10.11 0.84
N TRP A 723 26.23 9.12 1.70
CA TRP A 723 25.47 9.30 2.94
C TRP A 723 26.16 10.26 3.91
N ARG A 724 27.53 10.25 3.96
CA ARG A 724 28.27 11.27 4.72
C ARG A 724 28.02 12.68 4.20
N SER A 725 28.02 12.86 2.87
CA SER A 725 27.75 14.16 2.24
C SER A 725 26.33 14.64 2.53
N ILE A 726 25.34 13.71 2.44
CA ILE A 726 23.94 13.98 2.81
C ILE A 726 23.85 14.34 4.28
N GLY A 727 24.46 13.58 5.18
CA GLY A 727 24.44 13.87 6.61
C GLY A 727 25.01 15.26 6.93
N ARG A 728 26.14 15.63 6.32
CA ARG A 728 26.71 17.00 6.45
C ARG A 728 25.74 18.09 5.97
N LEU A 729 25.00 17.85 4.90
CA LEU A 729 24.00 18.78 4.41
C LEU A 729 22.82 18.91 5.40
N TYR A 730 22.31 17.79 5.90
CA TYR A 730 21.16 17.80 6.83
C TYR A 730 21.49 18.46 8.19
N MET A 731 22.74 18.42 8.65
CA MET A 731 23.17 19.14 9.86
C MET A 731 22.91 20.66 9.79
N VAL A 732 22.84 21.22 8.59
CA VAL A 732 22.56 22.65 8.35
C VAL A 732 21.13 23.01 8.70
N LEU A 733 20.20 22.07 8.58
CA LEU A 733 18.77 22.31 8.81
C LEU A 733 18.47 22.77 10.25
N ILE A 734 19.25 22.30 11.23
CA ILE A 734 19.03 22.66 12.63
C ILE A 734 19.24 24.15 12.88
N PRO A 735 20.42 24.74 12.60
CA PRO A 735 20.59 26.17 12.77
C PRO A 735 19.73 27.00 11.80
N LEU A 736 19.48 26.51 10.58
CA LEU A 736 18.59 27.16 9.61
C LEU A 736 17.17 27.31 10.17
N TYR A 737 16.60 26.23 10.68
CA TYR A 737 15.25 26.20 11.25
C TYR A 737 15.13 27.10 12.51
N GLN A 738 16.24 27.28 13.24
CA GLN A 738 16.31 28.17 14.40
C GLN A 738 16.56 29.66 14.04
N GLY A 739 16.70 30.00 12.76
CA GLY A 739 17.02 31.35 12.31
C GLY A 739 18.46 31.80 12.60
N LYS A 740 19.38 30.87 12.84
CA LYS A 740 20.81 31.09 13.10
C LYS A 740 21.59 30.98 11.79
N PHE A 741 21.44 31.97 10.95
CA PHE A 741 21.98 31.97 9.59
C PHE A 741 23.51 31.95 9.54
N GLU A 742 24.19 32.64 10.49
CA GLU A 742 25.65 32.62 10.56
C GLU A 742 26.18 31.23 10.96
N ASP A 743 25.54 30.55 11.89
CA ASP A 743 25.88 29.15 12.25
C ASP A 743 25.64 28.22 11.06
N ALA A 744 24.52 28.38 10.34
CA ALA A 744 24.18 27.59 9.17
C ALA A 744 25.22 27.75 8.05
N LEU A 745 25.66 28.95 7.77
CA LEU A 745 26.75 29.23 6.79
C LEU A 745 28.06 28.53 7.17
N LYS A 746 28.43 28.52 8.45
CA LYS A 746 29.63 27.85 8.92
C LYS A 746 29.53 26.34 8.71
N VAL A 747 28.37 25.72 9.07
CA VAL A 747 28.16 24.30 8.84
C VAL A 747 28.21 23.94 7.35
N LEU A 748 27.69 24.82 6.46
CA LEU A 748 27.78 24.64 5.00
C LEU A 748 29.21 24.71 4.50
N ASP A 749 30.02 25.67 4.99
CA ASP A 749 31.42 25.78 4.62
C ASP A 749 32.21 24.51 5.00
N ASP A 750 31.99 24.01 6.23
CA ASP A 750 32.59 22.75 6.72
C ASP A 750 32.14 21.56 5.89
N ALA A 751 30.84 21.49 5.52
CA ALA A 751 30.26 20.45 4.69
C ALA A 751 30.87 20.42 3.28
N ILE A 752 31.00 21.59 2.62
CA ILE A 752 31.62 21.73 1.30
C ILE A 752 33.10 21.35 1.37
N ALA A 753 33.81 21.76 2.41
CA ALA A 753 35.21 21.38 2.60
C ALA A 753 35.36 19.87 2.80
N GLY A 754 34.47 19.24 3.56
CA GLY A 754 34.44 17.77 3.75
C GLY A 754 34.21 17.02 2.45
N ASP A 755 33.25 17.48 1.62
CA ASP A 755 32.98 16.86 0.32
C ASP A 755 34.18 16.98 -0.64
N ARG A 756 34.87 18.14 -0.63
CA ARG A 756 36.07 18.35 -1.42
C ARG A 756 37.22 17.42 -1.02
N MET A 757 37.42 17.22 0.28
CA MET A 757 38.44 16.29 0.79
C MET A 757 38.13 14.84 0.40
N GLU A 758 36.87 14.45 0.38
CA GLU A 758 36.44 13.08 0.02
C GLU A 758 36.25 12.90 -1.48
N GLN A 759 36.42 13.96 -2.27
CA GLN A 759 36.14 13.96 -3.72
C GLN A 759 34.71 13.48 -4.02
N VAL A 760 33.74 14.05 -3.30
CA VAL A 760 32.31 13.85 -3.57
C VAL A 760 31.90 14.87 -4.61
N GLU A 761 31.51 14.39 -5.77
CA GLU A 761 30.90 15.19 -6.83
C GLU A 761 29.43 14.80 -6.94
N GLY A 762 28.54 15.74 -7.27
CA GLY A 762 27.12 15.44 -7.46
C GLY A 762 26.19 16.55 -6.97
N GLU A 763 24.90 16.25 -7.03
CA GLU A 763 23.83 17.19 -6.71
C GLU A 763 23.91 17.73 -5.27
N MET A 764 24.29 16.88 -4.32
CA MET A 764 24.39 17.29 -2.90
C MET A 764 25.39 18.44 -2.69
N ASN A 765 26.44 18.49 -3.50
CA ASN A 765 27.38 19.61 -3.46
C ASN A 765 26.76 20.88 -4.04
N ALA A 766 25.99 20.77 -5.13
CA ALA A 766 25.26 21.89 -5.70
C ALA A 766 24.25 22.48 -4.71
N TYR A 767 23.47 21.62 -4.04
CA TYR A 767 22.47 22.05 -3.06
C TYR A 767 23.08 22.77 -1.86
N LYS A 768 24.30 22.44 -1.43
CA LYS A 768 25.03 23.20 -0.39
C LYS A 768 25.30 24.61 -0.82
N HIS A 769 25.71 24.82 -2.06
CA HIS A 769 25.94 26.16 -2.62
C HIS A 769 24.63 26.96 -2.80
N LEU A 770 23.55 26.29 -3.27
CA LEU A 770 22.24 26.91 -3.41
C LEU A 770 21.64 27.30 -2.06
N MET A 771 21.85 26.49 -1.03
CA MET A 771 21.41 26.83 0.33
C MET A 771 22.20 28.01 0.90
N LYS A 772 23.49 28.11 0.64
CA LYS A 772 24.26 29.35 0.96
C LYS A 772 23.71 30.56 0.24
N ALA A 773 23.34 30.39 -1.04
CA ALA A 773 22.75 31.49 -1.82
C ALA A 773 21.44 31.96 -1.19
N ASN A 774 20.57 31.04 -0.77
CA ASN A 774 19.31 31.34 -0.10
C ASN A 774 19.53 32.06 1.23
N ILE A 775 20.48 31.62 2.06
CA ILE A 775 20.83 32.31 3.33
C ILE A 775 21.35 33.71 3.06
N TYR A 776 22.21 33.91 2.05
CA TYR A 776 22.70 35.26 1.69
C TYR A 776 21.57 36.15 1.15
N GLU A 777 20.62 35.61 0.43
CA GLU A 777 19.42 36.34 0.02
C GLU A 777 18.63 36.82 1.23
N GLU A 778 18.35 35.93 2.20
CA GLU A 778 17.72 36.28 3.48
C GLU A 778 18.46 37.42 4.22
N GLN A 779 19.78 37.41 4.17
CA GLN A 779 20.62 38.46 4.74
C GLN A 779 20.74 39.69 3.85
N LYS A 780 20.06 39.77 2.71
CA LYS A 780 20.12 40.81 1.70
C LYS A 780 21.54 41.04 1.12
N LYS A 781 22.39 40.01 1.17
CA LYS A 781 23.76 40.00 0.62
C LYS A 781 23.76 39.49 -0.83
N MET A 782 23.00 40.17 -1.74
CA MET A 782 22.65 39.67 -3.09
C MET A 782 23.86 39.30 -3.95
N ALA A 783 25.00 40.02 -3.85
CA ALA A 783 26.21 39.71 -4.62
C ALA A 783 26.81 38.34 -4.23
N LEU A 784 26.72 37.94 -2.95
CA LEU A 784 27.14 36.63 -2.45
C LEU A 784 26.14 35.56 -2.83
N ALA A 785 24.84 35.87 -2.73
CA ALA A 785 23.77 34.96 -3.15
C ALA A 785 23.93 34.56 -4.63
N LEU A 786 24.12 35.54 -5.54
CA LEU A 786 24.32 35.26 -6.96
C LEU A 786 25.57 34.42 -7.21
N LYS A 787 26.70 34.71 -6.54
CA LYS A 787 27.94 33.94 -6.70
C LYS A 787 27.77 32.46 -6.31
N GLU A 788 27.15 32.19 -5.16
CA GLU A 788 26.93 30.83 -4.70
C GLU A 788 25.91 30.08 -5.58
N ALA A 789 24.83 30.76 -6.01
CA ALA A 789 23.86 30.20 -6.91
C ALA A 789 24.46 29.79 -8.28
N GLU A 790 25.33 30.65 -8.82
CA GLU A 790 26.05 30.36 -10.08
C GLU A 790 26.92 29.11 -9.96
N VAL A 791 27.63 28.94 -8.84
CA VAL A 791 28.42 27.72 -8.58
C VAL A 791 27.53 26.50 -8.52
N GLY A 792 26.43 26.55 -7.77
CA GLY A 792 25.47 25.44 -7.65
C GLY A 792 24.90 24.99 -8.99
N ILE A 793 24.46 25.97 -9.81
CA ILE A 793 23.91 25.73 -11.13
C ILE A 793 24.94 25.14 -12.11
N GLU A 794 26.16 25.63 -12.09
CA GLU A 794 27.25 25.07 -12.90
C GLU A 794 27.54 23.59 -12.58
N ILE A 795 27.38 23.20 -11.31
CA ILE A 795 27.47 21.80 -10.90
C ILE A 795 26.27 21.03 -11.43
N LEU A 796 25.03 21.51 -11.24
CA LEU A 796 23.82 20.84 -11.70
C LEU A 796 23.82 20.64 -13.22
N LYS A 797 24.22 21.63 -14.01
CA LYS A 797 24.35 21.49 -15.47
C LYS A 797 25.24 20.33 -15.90
N LYS A 798 26.25 19.97 -15.08
CA LYS A 798 27.13 18.84 -15.36
C LYS A 798 26.55 17.52 -14.89
N VAL A 799 25.83 17.52 -13.77
CA VAL A 799 25.33 16.31 -13.12
C VAL A 799 23.96 15.90 -13.68
N THR A 800 23.10 16.89 -13.92
CA THR A 800 21.74 16.70 -14.43
C THR A 800 21.49 17.53 -15.72
N PRO A 801 22.23 17.28 -16.82
CA PRO A 801 22.15 18.09 -18.03
C PRO A 801 20.81 18.03 -18.74
N ASP A 802 20.01 17.02 -18.43
CA ASP A 802 18.69 16.82 -19.03
C ASP A 802 17.54 17.47 -18.26
N ASP A 803 17.78 17.87 -17.02
CA ASP A 803 16.79 18.65 -16.27
C ASP A 803 16.62 20.03 -16.91
N PRO A 804 15.44 20.37 -17.46
CA PRO A 804 15.22 21.64 -18.11
C PRO A 804 15.19 22.82 -17.16
N VAL A 805 15.01 22.59 -15.85
CA VAL A 805 14.93 23.66 -14.84
C VAL A 805 16.28 23.90 -14.19
N ASN A 806 16.91 22.86 -13.62
CA ASN A 806 18.25 22.94 -12.98
C ASN A 806 18.40 24.16 -12.04
N MET A 807 17.34 24.48 -11.26
CA MET A 807 17.31 25.66 -10.37
C MET A 807 17.54 27.01 -11.07
N ARG A 808 17.42 27.07 -12.41
CA ARG A 808 17.51 28.33 -13.16
C ARG A 808 16.38 29.29 -12.86
N ASP A 809 15.22 28.78 -12.47
CA ASP A 809 14.07 29.53 -11.96
C ASP A 809 14.48 30.36 -10.72
N TYR A 810 15.08 29.72 -9.73
CA TYR A 810 15.61 30.42 -8.54
C TYR A 810 16.66 31.44 -8.89
N TYR A 811 17.67 31.09 -9.71
CA TYR A 811 18.73 32.01 -10.13
C TYR A 811 18.18 33.21 -10.90
N THR A 812 17.21 32.98 -11.75
CA THR A 812 16.55 34.05 -12.53
C THR A 812 15.86 35.05 -11.59
N ASN A 813 15.20 34.59 -10.56
CA ASN A 813 14.58 35.45 -9.56
C ASN A 813 15.64 36.25 -8.74
N LEU A 814 16.77 35.62 -8.40
CA LEU A 814 17.88 36.33 -7.77
C LEU A 814 18.47 37.43 -8.66
N LEU A 815 18.62 37.18 -9.97
CA LEU A 815 19.05 38.20 -10.94
C LEU A 815 18.07 39.37 -10.97
N ALA A 816 16.79 39.11 -11.05
CA ALA A 816 15.75 40.13 -11.04
C ALA A 816 15.85 41.00 -9.75
N LYS A 817 15.87 40.33 -8.57
CA LYS A 817 16.02 41.02 -7.25
C LYS A 817 17.30 41.79 -7.12
N SER A 818 18.36 41.46 -7.87
CA SER A 818 19.63 42.22 -7.92
C SER A 818 19.61 43.39 -8.89
N GLY A 819 18.48 43.63 -9.59
CA GLY A 819 18.33 44.70 -10.59
C GLY A 819 18.75 44.30 -12.01
N LYS A 820 19.14 43.03 -12.24
CA LYS A 820 19.58 42.51 -13.55
C LYS A 820 18.42 41.95 -14.36
N ILE A 821 17.35 42.75 -14.52
CA ILE A 821 16.09 42.31 -15.10
C ILE A 821 16.25 41.80 -16.55
N ALA A 822 17.10 42.43 -17.36
CA ALA A 822 17.32 42.04 -18.75
C ALA A 822 17.95 40.64 -18.86
N GLU A 823 18.91 40.30 -18.00
CA GLU A 823 19.53 38.97 -17.91
C GLU A 823 18.50 37.96 -17.43
N ALA A 824 17.67 38.31 -16.43
CA ALA A 824 16.60 37.47 -15.93
C ALA A 824 15.58 37.13 -17.02
N ASP A 825 15.12 38.11 -17.80
CA ASP A 825 14.18 37.89 -18.92
C ASP A 825 14.80 37.01 -20.03
N GLU A 826 16.10 37.06 -20.27
CA GLU A 826 16.80 36.21 -21.23
C GLU A 826 16.84 34.76 -20.77
N ILE A 827 17.21 34.49 -19.49
CA ILE A 827 17.25 33.15 -18.94
C ILE A 827 15.83 32.55 -18.84
N ALA A 828 14.83 33.36 -18.47
CA ALA A 828 13.44 32.90 -18.45
C ALA A 828 12.93 32.42 -19.82
N ARG A 829 13.32 33.14 -20.90
CA ARG A 829 12.98 32.71 -22.27
C ARG A 829 13.66 31.39 -22.66
N ALA A 830 14.94 31.22 -22.29
CA ALA A 830 15.68 29.98 -22.49
C ALA A 830 15.06 28.81 -21.69
N LEU A 831 14.72 29.08 -20.42
CA LEU A 831 14.05 28.12 -19.54
C LEU A 831 12.74 27.64 -20.15
N LYS A 832 11.89 28.56 -20.64
CA LYS A 832 10.64 28.21 -21.32
C LYS A 832 10.86 27.24 -22.48
N LYS A 833 11.82 27.54 -23.34
CA LYS A 833 12.13 26.72 -24.52
C LYS A 833 12.57 25.31 -24.11
N ASP A 834 13.47 25.21 -23.13
CA ASP A 834 13.98 23.91 -22.67
C ASP A 834 12.87 23.08 -22.02
N ILE A 835 11.96 23.69 -21.26
CA ILE A 835 10.79 23.02 -20.69
C ILE A 835 9.86 22.53 -21.79
N GLU A 836 9.52 23.37 -22.78
CA GLU A 836 8.65 23.00 -23.90
C GLU A 836 9.22 21.83 -24.72
N GLU A 837 10.54 21.79 -24.90
CA GLU A 837 11.24 20.76 -25.66
C GLU A 837 11.43 19.45 -24.89
N LYS A 838 11.76 19.53 -23.59
CA LYS A 838 12.18 18.37 -22.80
C LYS A 838 11.07 17.83 -21.90
N ASN A 839 10.38 18.71 -21.14
CA ASN A 839 9.34 18.28 -20.20
C ASN A 839 8.27 19.37 -19.99
N PRO A 840 7.22 19.43 -20.82
CA PRO A 840 6.16 20.44 -20.72
C PRO A 840 5.40 20.46 -19.40
N THR A 841 5.44 19.40 -18.60
CA THR A 841 4.74 19.33 -17.29
C THR A 841 5.35 20.28 -16.26
N LEU A 842 6.61 20.72 -16.47
CA LEU A 842 7.31 21.68 -15.61
C LEU A 842 7.03 23.15 -15.97
N MET A 843 6.03 23.41 -16.84
CA MET A 843 5.73 24.79 -17.27
C MET A 843 5.34 25.72 -16.10
N TYR A 844 4.84 25.18 -15.01
CA TYR A 844 4.55 25.93 -13.79
C TYR A 844 5.80 26.65 -13.22
N SER A 845 7.00 26.07 -13.33
CA SER A 845 8.24 26.69 -12.89
C SER A 845 8.57 27.96 -13.69
N TYR A 846 8.27 27.95 -15.00
CA TYR A 846 8.39 29.15 -15.83
C TYR A 846 7.42 30.26 -15.38
N TRP A 847 6.15 29.93 -15.11
CA TRP A 847 5.19 30.91 -14.62
C TRP A 847 5.57 31.48 -13.26
N TRP A 848 6.08 30.63 -12.37
CA TRP A 848 6.59 31.06 -11.07
C TRP A 848 7.79 32.02 -11.24
N THR A 849 8.73 31.72 -12.13
CA THR A 849 9.85 32.61 -12.48
C THR A 849 9.36 33.96 -12.97
N LEU A 850 8.39 33.98 -13.89
CA LEU A 850 7.83 35.26 -14.37
C LEU A 850 7.15 36.08 -13.27
N SER A 851 6.46 35.38 -12.34
CA SER A 851 5.86 36.08 -11.18
C SER A 851 6.92 36.89 -10.41
N GLY A 852 8.05 36.26 -10.07
CA GLY A 852 9.13 36.94 -9.34
C GLY A 852 9.74 38.14 -10.12
N ILE A 853 9.87 38.00 -11.44
CA ILE A 853 10.35 39.10 -12.30
C ILE A 853 9.36 40.28 -12.27
N GLU A 854 8.05 40.04 -12.44
CA GLU A 854 7.01 41.09 -12.45
C GLU A 854 6.83 41.75 -11.08
N GLU A 855 7.02 40.99 -10.00
CA GLU A 855 7.03 41.54 -8.65
C GLU A 855 8.14 42.59 -8.48
N VAL A 856 9.37 42.31 -8.94
CA VAL A 856 10.49 43.25 -8.93
C VAL A 856 10.23 44.45 -9.84
N LYS A 857 9.54 44.27 -10.98
CA LYS A 857 9.11 45.38 -11.84
C LYS A 857 8.00 46.25 -11.24
N GLY A 858 7.37 45.77 -10.13
CA GLY A 858 6.28 46.44 -9.43
C GLY A 858 4.88 46.15 -10.00
N ASP A 859 4.76 45.28 -11.00
CA ASP A 859 3.47 44.85 -11.51
C ASP A 859 2.90 43.67 -10.70
N THR A 860 2.41 43.98 -9.49
CA THR A 860 1.86 42.96 -8.58
C THR A 860 0.59 42.30 -9.11
N ASN A 861 -0.10 42.84 -10.12
CA ASN A 861 -1.27 42.17 -10.72
C ASN A 861 -0.82 41.09 -11.69
N MET A 862 0.19 41.41 -12.51
CA MET A 862 0.77 40.42 -13.42
C MET A 862 1.50 39.32 -12.64
N ALA A 863 2.25 39.68 -11.59
CA ALA A 863 2.89 38.73 -10.70
C ALA A 863 1.86 37.72 -10.11
N LEU A 864 0.74 38.23 -9.58
CA LEU A 864 -0.33 37.36 -9.07
C LEU A 864 -0.91 36.46 -10.15
N SER A 865 -1.15 36.98 -11.34
CA SER A 865 -1.71 36.18 -12.45
C SER A 865 -0.79 35.03 -12.84
N TYR A 866 0.52 35.27 -12.90
CA TYR A 866 1.50 34.21 -13.19
C TYR A 866 1.62 33.21 -12.04
N LEU A 867 1.55 33.65 -10.78
CA LEU A 867 1.64 32.78 -9.63
C LEU A 867 0.40 31.90 -9.46
N GLU A 868 -0.80 32.44 -9.67
CA GLU A 868 -2.04 31.65 -9.70
C GLU A 868 -2.03 30.63 -10.86
N ARG A 869 -1.42 30.97 -11.97
CA ARG A 869 -1.22 30.07 -13.10
C ARG A 869 -0.22 28.97 -12.74
N ALA A 870 0.92 29.29 -12.15
CA ALA A 870 1.89 28.33 -11.66
C ALA A 870 1.25 27.34 -10.67
N TYR A 871 0.47 27.87 -9.74
CA TYR A 871 -0.25 27.06 -8.76
C TYR A 871 -1.26 26.10 -9.40
N LYS A 872 -1.99 26.55 -10.42
CA LYS A 872 -2.99 25.74 -11.13
C LYS A 872 -2.36 24.69 -12.03
N GLU A 873 -1.23 24.97 -12.66
CA GLU A 873 -0.55 24.06 -13.58
C GLU A 873 0.44 23.14 -12.85
N SER A 874 0.79 23.45 -11.61
CA SER A 874 1.60 22.55 -10.78
C SER A 874 0.79 21.33 -10.36
N PRO A 875 1.25 20.10 -10.64
CA PRO A 875 0.58 18.88 -10.20
C PRO A 875 0.45 18.81 -8.67
N THR A 876 1.53 19.15 -7.97
CA THR A 876 1.62 19.20 -6.50
C THR A 876 2.27 20.51 -6.07
N PRO A 877 1.48 21.62 -5.88
CA PRO A 877 2.03 22.90 -5.49
C PRO A 877 2.91 22.78 -4.22
N SER A 878 4.18 23.21 -4.36
CA SER A 878 5.18 23.14 -3.28
C SER A 878 4.85 24.03 -2.10
N PHE A 879 5.56 23.82 -0.99
CA PHE A 879 5.45 24.65 0.20
C PHE A 879 5.73 26.13 -0.11
N ASP A 880 6.83 26.41 -0.83
CA ASP A 880 7.22 27.78 -1.17
C ASP A 880 6.25 28.45 -2.14
N LEU A 881 5.77 27.74 -3.16
CA LEU A 881 4.76 28.29 -4.07
C LEU A 881 3.48 28.71 -3.33
N ARG A 882 3.08 27.97 -2.30
CA ARG A 882 1.95 28.34 -1.43
C ARG A 882 2.24 29.55 -0.57
N CYS A 883 3.45 29.64 -0.02
CA CYS A 883 3.90 30.79 0.79
C CYS A 883 3.95 32.07 -0.04
N ASP A 884 4.55 32.03 -1.23
CA ASP A 884 4.64 33.18 -2.14
C ASP A 884 3.25 33.65 -2.58
N LEU A 885 2.36 32.70 -2.93
CA LEU A 885 0.98 33.04 -3.30
C LEU A 885 0.23 33.67 -2.12
N ALA A 886 0.41 33.16 -0.90
CA ALA A 886 -0.20 33.71 0.29
C ALA A 886 0.33 35.13 0.62
N GLU A 887 1.61 35.39 0.41
CA GLU A 887 2.20 36.72 0.65
C GLU A 887 1.62 37.78 -0.30
N ILE A 888 1.48 37.44 -1.60
CA ILE A 888 0.81 38.34 -2.55
C ILE A 888 -0.66 38.56 -2.20
N TYR A 889 -1.39 37.49 -1.78
CA TYR A 889 -2.78 37.62 -1.31
C TYR A 889 -2.89 38.51 -0.08
N LEU A 890 -1.99 38.39 0.91
CA LEU A 890 -1.91 39.27 2.07
C LEU A 890 -1.70 40.76 1.69
N ASN A 891 -0.82 41.00 0.72
CA ASN A 891 -0.54 42.34 0.25
C ASN A 891 -1.70 42.97 -0.50
N LYS A 892 -2.55 42.15 -1.13
CA LYS A 892 -3.79 42.56 -1.83
C LYS A 892 -5.03 42.56 -0.98
N GLY A 893 -4.93 42.16 0.29
CA GLY A 893 -6.09 42.07 1.21
C GLY A 893 -7.03 40.89 0.95
N ARG A 894 -6.61 39.88 0.16
CA ARG A 894 -7.32 38.62 -0.09
C ARG A 894 -7.01 37.64 1.07
N LEU A 895 -7.58 37.97 2.24
CA LEU A 895 -7.15 37.34 3.50
C LEU A 895 -7.56 35.87 3.62
N ASP A 896 -8.77 35.52 3.16
CA ASP A 896 -9.25 34.14 3.24
C ASP A 896 -8.43 33.19 2.39
N GLU A 897 -8.02 33.65 1.19
CA GLU A 897 -7.15 32.89 0.31
C GLU A 897 -5.72 32.75 0.89
N ALA A 898 -5.20 33.81 1.48
CA ALA A 898 -3.89 33.76 2.15
C ALA A 898 -3.89 32.75 3.30
N VAL A 899 -4.92 32.80 4.15
CA VAL A 899 -5.10 31.85 5.25
C VAL A 899 -5.17 30.42 4.73
N ALA A 900 -5.98 30.16 3.70
CA ALA A 900 -6.16 28.83 3.15
C ALA A 900 -4.84 28.24 2.63
N GLN A 901 -4.00 29.03 1.92
CA GLN A 901 -2.70 28.58 1.44
C GLN A 901 -1.72 28.27 2.57
N LEU A 902 -1.63 29.14 3.58
CA LEU A 902 -0.72 28.96 4.71
C LEU A 902 -1.13 27.83 5.65
N GLU A 903 -2.43 27.68 5.93
CA GLU A 903 -2.95 26.53 6.70
C GLU A 903 -2.63 25.23 5.97
N LYS A 904 -2.83 25.18 4.64
CA LYS A 904 -2.51 24.00 3.84
C LYS A 904 -1.01 23.71 3.80
N ALA A 905 -0.16 24.73 3.63
CA ALA A 905 1.29 24.58 3.69
C ALA A 905 1.74 24.00 5.03
N LEU A 906 1.30 24.60 6.14
CA LEU A 906 1.69 24.19 7.50
C LEU A 906 1.07 22.86 7.96
N SER A 907 0.06 22.34 7.25
CA SER A 907 -0.60 21.05 7.58
C SER A 907 0.23 19.82 7.19
N ARG A 908 1.31 19.97 6.44
CA ARG A 908 2.19 18.90 5.96
C ARG A 908 3.56 18.98 6.61
N TYR A 909 4.19 17.81 6.79
CA TYR A 909 5.56 17.65 7.25
C TYR A 909 6.32 16.87 6.19
N ASP A 910 6.82 17.54 5.17
CA ASP A 910 7.52 16.96 4.03
C ASP A 910 8.85 17.67 3.76
N ASP A 911 9.61 17.11 2.83
CA ASP A 911 10.93 17.62 2.45
C ASP A 911 10.84 19.04 1.89
N ASP A 912 9.81 19.35 1.10
CA ASP A 912 9.58 20.69 0.55
C ASP A 912 9.56 21.75 1.65
N ARG A 913 8.94 21.43 2.78
CA ARG A 913 8.87 22.34 3.91
C ARG A 913 10.18 22.46 4.67
N VAL A 914 10.89 21.36 4.90
CA VAL A 914 12.12 21.38 5.71
C VAL A 914 13.24 22.13 5.04
N TRP A 915 13.31 22.07 3.70
CA TRP A 915 14.32 22.75 2.89
C TRP A 915 14.00 24.22 2.61
N SER A 916 12.79 24.66 2.89
CA SER A 916 12.34 26.03 2.65
C SER A 916 12.87 27.01 3.70
N SER A 917 13.40 28.13 3.27
CA SER A 917 13.67 29.27 4.18
C SER A 917 12.40 29.83 4.79
N ASN A 918 11.24 29.59 4.16
CA ASN A 918 9.93 30.00 4.64
C ASN A 918 9.35 29.03 5.68
N ALA A 919 9.99 27.89 5.97
CA ALA A 919 9.46 26.85 6.87
C ALA A 919 8.95 27.39 8.20
N VAL A 920 9.64 28.36 8.76
CA VAL A 920 9.29 29.02 10.02
C VAL A 920 8.60 30.36 9.79
N LYS A 921 8.96 31.12 8.73
CA LYS A 921 8.28 32.38 8.38
C LYS A 921 6.80 32.20 8.07
N ALA A 922 6.40 31.06 7.56
CA ALA A 922 4.99 30.76 7.30
C ALA A 922 4.10 30.89 8.55
N TYR A 923 4.61 30.63 9.75
CA TYR A 923 3.88 30.87 11.00
C TYR A 923 3.68 32.38 11.24
N TYR A 924 4.68 33.19 10.95
CA TYR A 924 4.57 34.64 11.05
C TYR A 924 3.57 35.19 10.02
N LEU A 925 3.66 34.76 8.77
CA LEU A 925 2.71 35.14 7.70
C LEU A 925 1.26 34.74 8.05
N LEU A 926 1.07 33.54 8.60
CA LEU A 926 -0.25 33.08 9.04
C LEU A 926 -0.75 33.91 10.24
N GLY A 927 0.14 34.29 11.14
CA GLY A 927 -0.17 35.25 12.22
C GLY A 927 -0.66 36.59 11.67
N LEU A 928 0.02 37.16 10.65
CA LEU A 928 -0.41 38.37 9.94
C LEU A 928 -1.76 38.24 9.26
N ALA A 929 -2.00 37.07 8.59
CA ALA A 929 -3.28 36.80 7.93
C ALA A 929 -4.42 36.77 8.94
N TYR A 930 -4.24 36.07 10.05
CA TYR A 930 -5.25 36.00 11.12
C TYR A 930 -5.49 37.35 11.80
N GLU A 931 -4.43 38.12 12.08
CA GLU A 931 -4.56 39.45 12.66
C GLU A 931 -5.37 40.39 11.76
N LYS A 932 -5.03 40.46 10.45
CA LYS A 932 -5.78 41.25 9.46
C LYS A 932 -7.22 40.79 9.29
N SER A 933 -7.51 39.51 9.48
CA SER A 933 -8.86 38.93 9.46
C SER A 933 -9.63 39.14 10.77
N GLY A 934 -9.01 39.74 11.78
CA GLY A 934 -9.62 39.96 13.10
C GLY A 934 -9.65 38.73 14.02
N TRP A 935 -8.94 37.65 13.65
CA TRP A 935 -8.86 36.40 14.43
C TRP A 935 -7.72 36.47 15.46
N ASN A 936 -7.78 37.46 16.36
CA ASN A 936 -6.72 37.83 17.27
C ASN A 936 -6.15 36.67 18.10
N LYS A 937 -7.00 35.74 18.56
CA LYS A 937 -6.54 34.58 19.34
C LYS A 937 -5.62 33.67 18.50
N LYS A 938 -6.03 33.35 17.29
CA LYS A 938 -5.21 32.53 16.37
C LYS A 938 -3.93 33.26 15.96
N ALA A 939 -4.00 34.57 15.76
CA ALA A 939 -2.82 35.39 15.46
C ALA A 939 -1.78 35.33 16.60
N ILE A 940 -2.24 35.47 17.86
CA ILE A 940 -1.38 35.35 19.05
C ILE A 940 -0.68 33.99 19.05
N GLU A 941 -1.42 32.90 18.88
CA GLU A 941 -0.88 31.54 18.85
C GLU A 941 0.23 31.40 17.79
N LYS A 942 0.00 31.88 16.57
CA LYS A 942 0.99 31.76 15.49
C LYS A 942 2.22 32.63 15.68
N TYR A 943 2.06 33.85 16.22
CA TYR A 943 3.23 34.68 16.59
C TYR A 943 4.01 34.04 17.74
N GLU A 944 3.37 33.43 18.72
CA GLU A 944 4.05 32.71 19.80
C GLU A 944 4.82 31.49 19.28
N GLU A 945 4.23 30.68 18.37
CA GLU A 945 4.89 29.56 17.72
C GLU A 945 6.13 30.01 16.96
N PHE A 946 6.02 31.05 16.13
CA PHE A 946 7.11 31.65 15.40
C PHE A 946 8.25 32.10 16.32
N LEU A 947 7.92 32.90 17.34
CA LEU A 947 8.89 33.45 18.29
C LEU A 947 9.51 32.38 19.20
N ASP A 948 8.82 31.28 19.49
CA ASP A 948 9.41 30.17 20.24
C ASP A 948 10.48 29.45 19.41
N ILE A 949 10.21 29.21 18.10
CA ILE A 949 11.17 28.58 17.19
C ILE A 949 12.38 29.52 17.02
N TRP A 950 12.17 30.81 16.76
CA TRP A 950 13.21 31.80 16.51
C TRP A 950 13.62 32.60 17.77
N LYS A 951 13.47 32.02 18.97
CA LYS A 951 13.84 32.66 20.23
C LYS A 951 15.31 33.05 20.34
N ASN A 952 16.18 32.28 19.67
CA ASN A 952 17.62 32.43 19.63
C ASN A 952 18.13 32.74 18.20
N ALA A 953 17.28 33.26 17.33
CA ALA A 953 17.65 33.65 15.96
C ALA A 953 18.66 34.77 15.95
N ASP A 954 19.34 34.92 14.81
CA ASP A 954 20.32 36.02 14.63
C ASP A 954 19.67 37.39 14.85
N PRO A 955 20.41 38.35 15.44
CA PRO A 955 19.89 39.69 15.68
C PRO A 955 19.62 40.44 14.37
N GLY A 956 18.56 41.23 14.35
CA GLY A 956 18.24 42.11 13.21
C GLY A 956 17.28 41.51 12.18
N ILE A 957 16.71 40.34 12.42
CA ILE A 957 15.67 39.75 11.55
C ILE A 957 14.38 40.56 11.73
N PRO A 958 13.87 41.23 10.65
CA PRO A 958 12.72 42.12 10.76
C PRO A 958 11.45 41.47 11.27
N GLU A 959 11.15 40.25 10.84
CA GLU A 959 9.97 39.51 11.20
C GLU A 959 9.91 39.23 12.70
N VAL A 960 11.06 38.98 13.34
CA VAL A 960 11.15 38.75 14.80
C VAL A 960 10.78 40.02 15.57
N ALA A 961 11.27 41.20 15.10
CA ALA A 961 10.95 42.47 15.74
C ALA A 961 9.48 42.82 15.58
N ASP A 962 8.93 42.67 14.37
CA ASP A 962 7.52 42.97 14.06
C ASP A 962 6.56 42.03 14.81
N ALA A 963 6.84 40.71 14.83
CA ALA A 963 6.01 39.76 15.58
C ALA A 963 5.96 40.09 17.08
N LYS A 964 7.07 40.47 17.71
CA LYS A 964 7.11 40.89 19.12
C LYS A 964 6.27 42.16 19.37
N GLU A 965 6.31 43.14 18.49
CA GLU A 965 5.54 44.34 18.58
C GLU A 965 4.04 44.05 18.46
N ARG A 966 3.63 43.28 17.44
CA ARG A 966 2.23 42.87 17.20
C ARG A 966 1.67 42.06 18.35
N LEU A 967 2.41 41.08 18.82
CA LEU A 967 2.02 40.25 19.96
C LEU A 967 1.77 41.10 21.22
N THR A 968 2.63 42.07 21.44
CA THR A 968 2.47 43.02 22.57
C THR A 968 1.18 43.87 22.44
N LYS A 969 0.83 44.27 21.22
CA LYS A 969 -0.41 45.02 20.96
C LYS A 969 -1.67 44.15 21.12
N LEU A 970 -1.63 42.93 20.63
CA LEU A 970 -2.77 42.03 20.66
C LEU A 970 -3.09 41.46 22.07
N LYS A 971 -2.10 41.40 22.95
CA LYS A 971 -2.27 41.01 24.36
C LYS A 971 -2.74 42.15 25.29
N LYS A 972 -2.72 43.37 24.83
CA LYS A 972 -3.29 44.54 25.55
C LYS A 972 -4.75 44.70 25.26
#